data_a1ce68c3dcdb292db52ef256b363ef78
#
_entry.id   a1ce68c3dcdb292db52ef256b363ef78
#
_cell.length_a   1.000
_cell.length_b   1.000
_cell.length_c   1.000
_cell.angle_alpha   90.00
_cell.angle_beta   90.00
_cell.angle_gamma   90.00
#
_symmetry.space_group_name_H-M   'P 1'
#
loop_
_entity.id
_entity.type
_entity.pdbx_description
1 polymer ?
#
loop_
_entity_poly.entity_id
_entity_poly.type
_entity_poly.pdbx_seq_one_letter_code
_entity_poly.pdbx_strand_id
1 'polypeptide(L)'
;KDYESRQHGFSNNGNSRILILEDTDGDGTADRKKVFMEGLAFPAALAVGFDGVFVGAPPNLLFIPDKNQDDKADVENIEVLLTRWGIRDRHETLNSLQWGPDGWLYGLQGFATPSKIRKPTKEEKAKLYYHKDPFPKDLLEADGVDINGGVWRYHPTKHNFEVVAHGFSNPWGIDYDAKGQLIMSACVIPHLWHVIPGGIYHRQGGQHFNPYVYEDIKTITDHSHRSAHGGARIYQSDAFPREEQGKVFMANIHEHAVLSDSLVINGSGFIGKHSDNFLMANNAQWVGFSMEIGPEGGLYVLDWHDADICGQEVLNSETGRIFRIMPQNNQAKNWDGRYTDLNLLSDLELVGLQRSESDWHARRARGILQKRAYDGSIETDAVTALKALFINSNPTDLRLRALWTMHQTNTLEGITLLSSLDDKDPYIRSWAVQLMCESKNPQQRAKDILIQMAKSDPSPIVRLYLASALQRVPEDWKWELATHLISRKEDQNDHNIPKLIWFGILDLIKKDEKRFLELAQRSEIPMLTKNLARRAVDGDALTQLVDAITSSSKNQLLLLEGMINGMEGRTDLVAPENWKSLENQLKKNGATKGLAEDIAALFGDAEATQKALASLTNKTNNKATKIKSIQLLAARQKKELIPLLFGLIADEDLQEEAIKAVAAFDNEKLGKALLAMYPHTS
;
A
#
# COMPACT_ATOMS: atom_id res chain seq x y z
N LYS A 1 -10.26 21.06 -12.15
CA LYS A 1 -10.82 19.76 -12.48
C LYS A 1 -12.33 19.88 -12.57
N ASP A 2 -12.88 19.76 -13.77
CA ASP A 2 -14.32 19.74 -13.95
C ASP A 2 -14.89 18.40 -13.53
N TYR A 3 -15.90 18.49 -12.70
CA TYR A 3 -16.57 17.36 -12.10
C TYR A 3 -17.75 16.94 -12.97
N GLU A 4 -17.88 15.68 -13.31
CA GLU A 4 -19.03 15.21 -14.08
C GLU A 4 -19.62 13.91 -13.54
N SER A 5 -20.89 13.66 -13.91
CA SER A 5 -21.58 12.44 -13.52
C SER A 5 -20.85 11.19 -13.99
N ARG A 6 -20.84 10.16 -13.16
CA ARG A 6 -20.14 8.88 -13.33
C ARG A 6 -20.43 8.12 -14.65
N GLN A 7 -21.41 8.55 -15.42
CA GLN A 7 -21.94 7.73 -16.52
C GLN A 7 -21.47 8.12 -17.93
N HIS A 8 -20.84 9.28 -18.15
CA HIS A 8 -20.77 9.86 -19.49
C HIS A 8 -19.37 10.18 -20.05
N GLY A 9 -18.30 9.72 -19.45
CA GLY A 9 -16.95 10.00 -19.94
C GLY A 9 -16.40 11.36 -19.52
N PHE A 10 -15.72 12.09 -20.41
CA PHE A 10 -15.20 13.42 -20.13
C PHE A 10 -16.27 14.50 -20.29
N SER A 11 -16.11 15.62 -19.55
CA SER A 11 -17.03 16.75 -19.62
C SER A 11 -17.04 17.41 -21.00
N ASN A 12 -18.24 17.67 -21.51
CA ASN A 12 -18.42 18.47 -22.74
C ASN A 12 -18.28 19.99 -22.50
N ASN A 13 -18.44 20.44 -21.27
CA ASN A 13 -18.39 21.84 -20.84
C ASN A 13 -17.18 22.14 -19.96
N GLY A 14 -16.25 21.23 -19.88
CA GLY A 14 -15.09 21.35 -19.02
C GLY A 14 -14.16 22.50 -19.44
N ASN A 15 -13.54 23.12 -18.44
CA ASN A 15 -12.53 24.15 -18.61
C ASN A 15 -11.40 23.96 -17.57
N SER A 16 -10.94 22.71 -17.43
CA SER A 16 -9.84 22.41 -16.51
C SER A 16 -8.56 23.09 -16.97
N ARG A 17 -7.87 23.72 -16.03
CA ARG A 17 -6.64 24.49 -16.25
C ARG A 17 -5.58 24.15 -15.24
N ILE A 18 -4.33 24.22 -15.66
CA ILE A 18 -3.16 24.28 -14.78
C ILE A 18 -2.78 25.73 -14.68
N LEU A 19 -2.73 26.24 -13.45
CA LEU A 19 -2.53 27.68 -13.18
C LEU A 19 -1.25 27.86 -12.38
N ILE A 20 -0.57 28.99 -12.63
CA ILE A 20 0.50 29.53 -11.80
C ILE A 20 -0.05 30.78 -11.14
N LEU A 21 0.04 30.83 -9.81
CA LEU A 21 -0.39 31.96 -8.98
C LEU A 21 0.86 32.60 -8.36
N GLU A 22 0.95 33.92 -8.45
CA GLU A 22 2.09 34.70 -7.95
C GLU A 22 1.60 35.80 -7.01
N ASP A 23 2.30 35.98 -5.91
CA ASP A 23 2.23 37.15 -5.02
C ASP A 23 3.37 38.08 -5.42
N THR A 24 3.08 39.10 -6.25
CA THR A 24 4.13 39.92 -6.86
C THR A 24 4.55 41.09 -6.01
N ASP A 25 3.74 41.50 -5.03
CA ASP A 25 4.06 42.62 -4.11
C ASP A 25 4.42 42.15 -2.69
N GLY A 26 4.31 40.82 -2.43
CA GLY A 26 4.75 40.24 -1.16
C GLY A 26 3.76 40.45 -0.01
N ASP A 27 2.52 40.83 -0.28
CA ASP A 27 1.48 41.07 0.74
C ASP A 27 0.88 39.79 1.34
N GLY A 28 1.21 38.63 0.75
CA GLY A 28 0.69 37.32 1.12
C GLY A 28 -0.55 36.89 0.38
N THR A 29 -1.00 37.69 -0.59
CA THR A 29 -2.14 37.38 -1.46
C THR A 29 -1.68 37.28 -2.90
N ALA A 30 -2.03 36.20 -3.60
CA ALA A 30 -1.69 36.09 -5.01
C ALA A 30 -2.47 37.10 -5.86
N ASP A 31 -1.79 38.01 -6.51
CA ASP A 31 -2.33 39.07 -7.34
C ASP A 31 -2.19 38.81 -8.84
N ARG A 32 -1.36 37.85 -9.23
CA ARG A 32 -1.14 37.47 -10.62
C ARG A 32 -1.45 36.02 -10.88
N LYS A 33 -2.24 35.77 -11.93
CA LYS A 33 -2.63 34.45 -12.39
C LYS A 33 -2.21 34.23 -13.84
N LYS A 34 -1.42 33.18 -14.09
CA LYS A 34 -1.03 32.72 -15.42
C LYS A 34 -1.69 31.38 -15.71
N VAL A 35 -2.08 31.13 -16.96
CA VAL A 35 -2.55 29.84 -17.43
C VAL A 35 -1.38 29.12 -18.06
N PHE A 36 -0.89 28.07 -17.40
CA PHE A 36 0.17 27.20 -17.92
C PHE A 36 -0.35 26.31 -19.04
N MET A 37 -1.51 25.67 -18.82
CA MET A 37 -2.20 24.83 -19.79
C MET A 37 -3.69 24.79 -19.53
N GLU A 38 -4.50 24.64 -20.60
CA GLU A 38 -5.94 24.49 -20.50
C GLU A 38 -6.51 23.43 -21.45
N GLY A 39 -7.73 23.00 -21.20
CA GLY A 39 -8.51 22.09 -22.06
C GLY A 39 -8.26 20.61 -21.83
N LEU A 40 -7.23 20.20 -21.08
CA LEU A 40 -7.02 18.78 -20.75
C LEU A 40 -8.23 18.19 -20.05
N ALA A 41 -8.66 17.02 -20.50
CA ALA A 41 -9.66 16.27 -19.78
C ALA A 41 -9.10 15.75 -18.46
N PHE A 42 -9.78 16.02 -17.36
CA PHE A 42 -9.58 15.39 -16.08
C PHE A 42 -8.16 15.44 -15.47
N PRO A 43 -7.44 16.59 -15.45
CA PRO A 43 -6.18 16.68 -14.73
C PRO A 43 -6.43 16.51 -13.22
N ALA A 44 -5.96 15.40 -12.63
CA ALA A 44 -6.29 14.97 -11.28
C ALA A 44 -5.11 15.10 -10.29
N ALA A 45 -3.87 15.12 -10.81
CA ALA A 45 -2.67 15.23 -9.99
C ALA A 45 -1.56 15.92 -10.78
N LEU A 46 -0.64 16.58 -10.09
CA LEU A 46 0.54 17.18 -10.71
C LEU A 46 1.77 17.11 -9.80
N ALA A 47 2.96 17.09 -10.43
CA ALA A 47 4.24 17.24 -9.75
C ALA A 47 5.23 17.99 -10.66
N VAL A 48 5.88 19.02 -10.12
CA VAL A 48 6.86 19.82 -10.84
C VAL A 48 8.25 19.16 -10.78
N GLY A 49 8.95 19.14 -11.89
CA GLY A 49 10.32 18.64 -11.99
C GLY A 49 10.74 18.39 -13.44
N PHE A 50 12.02 18.23 -13.67
CA PHE A 50 12.59 17.92 -15.00
C PHE A 50 12.27 18.98 -16.08
N ASP A 51 12.25 20.26 -15.70
CA ASP A 51 11.89 21.41 -16.55
C ASP A 51 10.49 21.28 -17.14
N GLY A 52 9.53 20.86 -16.33
CA GLY A 52 8.15 20.71 -16.72
C GLY A 52 7.27 20.20 -15.58
N VAL A 53 6.11 19.70 -15.98
CA VAL A 53 5.10 19.23 -15.04
C VAL A 53 4.66 17.81 -15.42
N PHE A 54 4.73 16.88 -14.48
CA PHE A 54 4.08 15.58 -14.58
C PHE A 54 2.62 15.74 -14.20
N VAL A 55 1.73 15.27 -15.05
CA VAL A 55 0.28 15.44 -14.87
C VAL A 55 -0.42 14.09 -14.97
N GLY A 56 -1.11 13.72 -13.91
CA GLY A 56 -2.06 12.62 -13.94
C GLY A 56 -3.37 13.09 -14.55
N ALA A 57 -3.61 12.74 -15.80
CA ALA A 57 -4.83 13.04 -16.55
C ALA A 57 -5.39 11.74 -17.16
N PRO A 58 -6.11 10.91 -16.37
CA PRO A 58 -6.63 9.65 -16.87
C PRO A 58 -7.27 9.75 -18.26
N PRO A 59 -6.97 8.84 -19.19
CA PRO A 59 -6.26 7.58 -19.00
C PRO A 59 -4.73 7.68 -18.98
N ASN A 60 -4.14 8.87 -18.98
CA ASN A 60 -2.70 9.08 -19.17
C ASN A 60 -1.99 9.64 -17.93
N LEU A 61 -0.73 9.28 -17.79
CA LEU A 61 0.29 10.07 -17.10
C LEU A 61 1.08 10.82 -18.16
N LEU A 62 1.08 12.14 -18.08
CA LEU A 62 1.72 13.04 -19.04
C LEU A 62 2.98 13.68 -18.43
N PHE A 63 3.94 14.01 -19.29
CA PHE A 63 4.96 15.01 -19.02
C PHE A 63 4.73 16.21 -19.95
N ILE A 64 4.59 17.39 -19.39
CA ILE A 64 4.35 18.65 -20.07
C ILE A 64 5.55 19.53 -19.85
N PRO A 65 6.46 19.69 -20.83
CA PRO A 65 7.66 20.49 -20.69
C PRO A 65 7.36 22.00 -20.75
N ASP A 66 8.27 22.76 -20.13
CA ASP A 66 8.42 24.21 -20.25
C ASP A 66 9.94 24.52 -20.36
N LYS A 67 10.49 24.24 -21.55
CA LYS A 67 11.94 24.29 -21.78
C LYS A 67 12.50 25.70 -21.81
N ASN A 68 11.68 26.65 -22.21
CA ASN A 68 12.08 28.07 -22.30
C ASN A 68 11.74 28.85 -21.03
N GLN A 69 11.09 28.21 -20.05
CA GLN A 69 10.70 28.78 -18.77
C GLN A 69 9.84 30.06 -18.89
N ASP A 70 8.92 30.07 -19.85
CA ASP A 70 7.98 31.19 -20.06
C ASP A 70 6.65 31.02 -19.32
N ASP A 71 6.55 29.99 -18.45
CA ASP A 71 5.35 29.63 -17.70
C ASP A 71 4.17 29.17 -18.58
N LYS A 72 4.47 28.60 -19.76
CA LYS A 72 3.50 28.03 -20.68
C LYS A 72 3.91 26.62 -21.11
N ALA A 73 2.94 25.76 -21.27
CA ALA A 73 3.16 24.42 -21.76
C ALA A 73 3.70 24.40 -23.20
N ASP A 74 4.78 23.68 -23.44
CA ASP A 74 5.28 23.33 -24.79
C ASP A 74 4.37 22.23 -25.38
N VAL A 75 3.17 22.58 -25.81
CA VAL A 75 2.09 21.63 -26.16
C VAL A 75 2.52 20.60 -27.21
N GLU A 76 3.36 20.99 -28.18
CA GLU A 76 3.86 20.10 -29.23
C GLU A 76 4.86 19.05 -28.72
N ASN A 77 5.39 19.24 -27.51
CA ASN A 77 6.40 18.38 -26.88
C ASN A 77 5.84 17.59 -25.70
N ILE A 78 4.52 17.57 -25.52
CA ILE A 78 3.91 16.78 -24.45
C ILE A 78 4.11 15.29 -24.70
N GLU A 79 4.53 14.57 -23.67
CA GLU A 79 4.76 13.14 -23.74
C GLU A 79 3.70 12.36 -22.94
N VAL A 80 3.14 11.31 -23.54
CA VAL A 80 2.37 10.29 -22.84
C VAL A 80 3.35 9.26 -22.28
N LEU A 81 3.59 9.29 -20.98
CA LEU A 81 4.52 8.41 -20.31
C LEU A 81 3.95 7.01 -20.05
N LEU A 82 2.74 6.99 -19.56
CA LEU A 82 1.95 5.79 -19.26
C LEU A 82 0.49 6.04 -19.61
N THR A 83 -0.26 4.97 -19.83
CA THR A 83 -1.68 5.04 -20.21
C THR A 83 -2.52 3.95 -19.55
N ARG A 84 -3.84 4.02 -19.69
CA ARG A 84 -4.87 3.05 -19.30
C ARG A 84 -5.33 3.12 -17.85
N TRP A 85 -5.24 4.31 -17.22
CA TRP A 85 -6.00 4.56 -16.00
C TRP A 85 -7.48 4.68 -16.30
N GLY A 86 -8.31 3.99 -15.49
CA GLY A 86 -9.77 4.08 -15.55
C GLY A 86 -10.31 5.36 -14.94
N ILE A 87 -11.58 5.67 -15.29
CA ILE A 87 -12.37 6.76 -14.68
C ILE A 87 -13.75 6.26 -14.22
N ARG A 88 -13.87 4.98 -13.92
CA ARG A 88 -15.14 4.43 -13.45
C ARG A 88 -15.68 5.19 -12.24
N ASP A 89 -14.81 5.54 -11.33
CA ASP A 89 -15.07 6.49 -10.27
C ASP A 89 -14.09 7.66 -10.36
N ARG A 90 -14.60 8.88 -10.41
CA ARG A 90 -13.78 10.08 -10.64
C ARG A 90 -13.15 10.62 -9.38
N HIS A 91 -13.63 10.23 -8.22
CA HIS A 91 -12.99 10.52 -6.94
C HIS A 91 -11.86 9.53 -6.65
N GLU A 92 -12.01 8.31 -7.15
CA GLU A 92 -11.18 7.17 -6.79
C GLU A 92 -10.27 6.74 -7.97
N THR A 93 -9.68 7.68 -8.67
CA THR A 93 -8.76 7.42 -9.78
C THR A 93 -7.32 7.80 -9.43
N LEU A 94 -6.46 7.94 -10.44
CA LEU A 94 -5.10 8.44 -10.33
C LEU A 94 -5.05 9.78 -9.59
N ASN A 95 -4.24 9.86 -8.53
CA ASN A 95 -4.09 11.08 -7.73
C ASN A 95 -2.71 11.15 -7.03
N SER A 96 -2.44 12.26 -6.34
CA SER A 96 -1.36 12.45 -5.37
C SER A 96 0.03 12.11 -5.89
N LEU A 97 0.51 12.80 -6.93
CA LEU A 97 1.88 12.67 -7.39
C LEU A 97 2.86 13.26 -6.38
N GLN A 98 3.90 12.49 -6.01
CA GLN A 98 4.93 12.90 -5.05
C GLN A 98 6.29 12.29 -5.39
N TRP A 99 7.35 13.10 -5.37
CA TRP A 99 8.70 12.62 -5.52
C TRP A 99 9.16 11.84 -4.29
N GLY A 100 9.59 10.60 -4.50
CA GLY A 100 10.15 9.76 -3.44
C GLY A 100 11.62 10.04 -3.15
N PRO A 101 12.13 9.53 -2.02
CA PRO A 101 13.53 9.71 -1.65
C PRO A 101 14.51 8.99 -2.58
N ASP A 102 14.03 7.99 -3.31
CA ASP A 102 14.77 7.15 -4.26
C ASP A 102 14.77 7.67 -5.72
N GLY A 103 14.17 8.85 -5.94
CA GLY A 103 14.12 9.49 -7.27
C GLY A 103 13.00 8.99 -8.18
N TRP A 104 12.10 8.17 -7.66
CA TRP A 104 10.89 7.79 -8.36
C TRP A 104 9.76 8.79 -8.12
N LEU A 105 8.91 8.97 -9.10
CA LEU A 105 7.63 9.66 -8.94
C LEU A 105 6.58 8.66 -8.47
N TYR A 106 6.11 8.82 -7.25
CA TYR A 106 5.03 8.02 -6.67
C TYR A 106 3.68 8.63 -7.00
N GLY A 107 2.68 7.77 -7.14
CA GLY A 107 1.29 8.16 -7.30
C GLY A 107 0.36 7.14 -6.67
N LEU A 108 -0.88 7.55 -6.50
CA LEU A 108 -1.93 6.74 -5.90
C LEU A 108 -2.98 6.37 -6.93
N GLN A 109 -3.63 5.23 -6.71
CA GLN A 109 -4.84 4.81 -7.40
C GLN A 109 -5.91 4.52 -6.36
N GLY A 110 -7.05 5.16 -6.49
CA GLY A 110 -8.19 4.95 -5.62
C GLY A 110 -8.86 3.59 -5.81
N PHE A 111 -9.72 3.27 -4.89
CA PHE A 111 -10.51 2.04 -4.87
C PHE A 111 -11.64 2.09 -5.92
N ALA A 112 -12.14 0.92 -6.35
CA ALA A 112 -13.25 0.76 -7.30
C ALA A 112 -13.04 1.32 -8.73
N THR A 113 -11.82 1.71 -9.09
CA THR A 113 -11.47 2.14 -10.44
C THR A 113 -10.39 1.25 -11.05
N PRO A 114 -10.75 -0.01 -11.44
CA PRO A 114 -9.77 -0.94 -12.00
C PRO A 114 -9.10 -0.33 -13.24
N SER A 115 -7.80 -0.50 -13.31
CA SER A 115 -6.96 0.03 -14.37
C SER A 115 -5.92 -1.00 -14.80
N LYS A 116 -5.40 -0.88 -16.02
CA LYS A 116 -4.42 -1.80 -16.59
C LYS A 116 -3.29 -1.01 -17.24
N ILE A 117 -2.34 -0.61 -16.41
CA ILE A 117 -1.32 0.39 -16.74
C ILE A 117 -0.23 -0.20 -17.60
N ARG A 118 0.16 0.51 -18.65
CA ARG A 118 1.29 0.17 -19.51
C ARG A 118 1.91 1.38 -20.20
N LYS A 119 3.04 1.17 -20.84
CA LYS A 119 3.59 2.17 -21.77
C LYS A 119 2.68 2.32 -22.99
N PRO A 120 2.53 3.54 -23.53
CA PRO A 120 1.72 3.77 -24.73
C PRO A 120 2.32 3.09 -25.97
N THR A 121 1.48 2.68 -26.91
CA THR A 121 1.92 2.32 -28.28
C THR A 121 2.40 3.57 -29.03
N LYS A 122 2.89 3.39 -30.26
CA LYS A 122 3.32 4.55 -31.09
C LYS A 122 2.16 5.52 -31.36
N GLU A 123 0.99 4.96 -31.61
CA GLU A 123 -0.23 5.71 -31.90
C GLU A 123 -0.77 6.44 -30.65
N GLU A 124 -0.64 5.81 -29.49
CA GLU A 124 -1.07 6.37 -28.21
C GLU A 124 -0.13 7.45 -27.68
N LYS A 125 1.16 7.44 -28.06
CA LYS A 125 2.16 8.44 -27.61
C LYS A 125 1.79 9.89 -27.94
N ALA A 126 1.07 10.12 -29.04
CA ALA A 126 0.62 11.43 -29.45
C ALA A 126 -0.82 11.73 -29.05
N LYS A 127 -1.50 10.79 -28.36
CA LYS A 127 -2.92 10.92 -28.05
C LYS A 127 -3.15 11.58 -26.72
N LEU A 128 -3.41 12.87 -26.76
CA LEU A 128 -3.95 13.64 -25.63
C LEU A 128 -5.47 13.56 -25.63
N TYR A 129 -6.08 13.66 -24.47
CA TYR A 129 -7.51 13.73 -24.32
C TYR A 129 -7.90 15.12 -23.80
N TYR A 130 -8.82 15.74 -24.53
CA TYR A 130 -9.38 17.04 -24.20
C TYR A 130 -10.85 16.88 -23.81
N HIS A 131 -11.43 17.91 -23.24
CA HIS A 131 -12.89 17.97 -23.09
C HIS A 131 -13.57 17.72 -24.44
N LYS A 132 -14.65 16.94 -24.44
CA LYS A 132 -15.40 16.44 -25.59
C LYS A 132 -14.84 15.20 -26.29
N ASP A 133 -13.62 14.75 -25.98
CA ASP A 133 -13.13 13.49 -26.50
C ASP A 133 -13.86 12.31 -25.86
N PRO A 134 -14.13 11.24 -26.61
CA PRO A 134 -14.65 10.03 -26.02
C PRO A 134 -13.60 9.34 -25.17
N PHE A 135 -13.99 8.89 -23.96
CA PHE A 135 -13.12 8.07 -23.13
C PHE A 135 -12.97 6.67 -23.75
N PRO A 136 -11.75 6.11 -23.79
CA PRO A 136 -11.52 4.78 -24.36
C PRO A 136 -12.32 3.71 -23.60
N LYS A 137 -13.02 2.84 -24.34
CA LYS A 137 -13.88 1.78 -23.76
C LYS A 137 -13.14 0.48 -23.48
N ASP A 138 -12.01 0.25 -24.14
CA ASP A 138 -11.24 -0.99 -24.15
C ASP A 138 -10.08 -1.02 -23.16
N LEU A 139 -10.09 -0.16 -22.14
CA LEU A 139 -8.97 0.02 -21.21
C LEU A 139 -8.55 -1.25 -20.48
N LEU A 140 -9.49 -2.14 -20.16
CA LEU A 140 -9.23 -3.36 -19.39
C LEU A 140 -9.01 -4.59 -20.27
N GLU A 141 -9.19 -4.48 -21.59
CA GLU A 141 -9.09 -5.61 -22.51
C GLU A 141 -7.65 -5.88 -22.98
N ALA A 142 -6.76 -4.89 -22.85
CA ALA A 142 -5.37 -5.01 -23.28
C ALA A 142 -4.45 -5.51 -22.16
N ASP A 143 -3.25 -5.94 -22.54
CA ASP A 143 -2.18 -6.27 -21.60
C ASP A 143 -1.72 -5.04 -20.82
N GLY A 144 -1.34 -5.26 -19.56
CA GLY A 144 -0.87 -4.22 -18.68
C GLY A 144 -0.74 -4.70 -17.24
N VAL A 145 -0.31 -3.83 -16.36
CA VAL A 145 -0.19 -4.09 -14.93
C VAL A 145 -1.50 -3.72 -14.25
N ASP A 146 -2.14 -4.70 -13.62
CA ASP A 146 -3.40 -4.51 -12.93
C ASP A 146 -3.22 -3.68 -11.65
N ILE A 147 -4.09 -2.68 -11.48
CA ILE A 147 -4.23 -1.92 -10.24
C ILE A 147 -5.70 -1.56 -9.99
N ASN A 148 -6.16 -1.74 -8.76
CA ASN A 148 -7.47 -1.33 -8.29
C ASN A 148 -7.38 -0.99 -6.80
N GLY A 149 -6.98 0.23 -6.49
CA GLY A 149 -6.50 0.68 -5.20
C GLY A 149 -5.04 0.29 -4.96
N GLY A 150 -4.20 1.29 -4.68
CA GLY A 150 -2.79 1.03 -4.43
C GLY A 150 -1.88 2.23 -4.59
N VAL A 151 -0.61 1.96 -4.33
CA VAL A 151 0.51 2.87 -4.54
C VAL A 151 1.33 2.35 -5.71
N TRP A 152 1.65 3.23 -6.64
CA TRP A 152 2.49 2.95 -7.79
C TRP A 152 3.62 3.97 -7.88
N ARG A 153 4.65 3.66 -8.71
CA ARG A 153 5.74 4.60 -8.99
C ARG A 153 6.22 4.52 -10.43
N TYR A 154 6.70 5.63 -10.94
CA TYR A 154 7.31 5.79 -12.26
C TYR A 154 8.70 6.40 -12.13
N HIS A 155 9.70 5.81 -12.81
CA HIS A 155 11.06 6.35 -12.81
C HIS A 155 11.26 7.29 -14.01
N PRO A 156 11.55 8.57 -13.79
CA PRO A 156 11.55 9.58 -14.86
C PRO A 156 12.67 9.37 -15.90
N THR A 157 13.80 8.79 -15.50
CA THR A 157 14.95 8.60 -16.39
C THR A 157 15.10 7.18 -16.92
N LYS A 158 14.62 6.17 -16.19
CA LYS A 158 14.62 4.75 -16.62
C LYS A 158 13.33 4.37 -17.35
N HIS A 159 12.30 5.21 -17.28
CA HIS A 159 10.96 4.97 -17.85
C HIS A 159 10.33 3.65 -17.42
N ASN A 160 10.57 3.24 -16.18
CA ASN A 160 10.01 2.04 -15.58
C ASN A 160 8.78 2.38 -14.74
N PHE A 161 7.81 1.47 -14.73
CA PHE A 161 6.61 1.54 -13.90
C PHE A 161 6.49 0.27 -13.05
N GLU A 162 6.09 0.43 -11.81
CA GLU A 162 5.70 -0.70 -10.96
C GLU A 162 4.64 -0.31 -9.93
N VAL A 163 3.81 -1.26 -9.55
CA VAL A 163 2.93 -1.14 -8.40
C VAL A 163 3.75 -1.46 -7.15
N VAL A 164 3.78 -0.52 -6.22
CA VAL A 164 4.53 -0.63 -4.96
C VAL A 164 3.75 -1.45 -3.94
N ALA A 165 2.44 -1.20 -3.84
CA ALA A 165 1.55 -1.87 -2.89
C ALA A 165 0.11 -1.84 -3.40
N HIS A 166 -0.67 -2.87 -3.04
CA HIS A 166 -2.08 -3.01 -3.42
C HIS A 166 -3.01 -2.88 -2.21
N GLY A 167 -4.25 -2.46 -2.47
CA GLY A 167 -5.30 -2.41 -1.45
C GLY A 167 -5.66 -1.00 -1.02
N PHE A 168 -5.82 -0.82 0.30
CA PHE A 168 -6.22 0.42 0.98
C PHE A 168 -7.71 0.79 0.85
N SER A 169 -8.12 1.77 1.66
CA SER A 169 -9.46 2.33 1.71
C SER A 169 -9.50 3.69 1.00
N ASN A 170 -9.37 3.72 -0.33
CA ASN A 170 -9.32 4.92 -1.16
C ASN A 170 -8.16 5.88 -0.85
N PRO A 171 -6.93 5.57 -1.33
CA PRO A 171 -5.74 6.37 -1.08
C PRO A 171 -5.82 7.82 -1.59
N TRP A 172 -5.50 8.79 -0.71
CA TRP A 172 -5.39 10.21 -1.01
C TRP A 172 -4.31 10.88 -0.17
N GLY A 173 -3.17 11.18 -0.77
CA GLY A 173 -2.03 11.80 -0.12
C GLY A 173 -0.99 10.80 0.37
N ILE A 174 0.24 11.02 -0.06
CA ILE A 174 1.40 10.22 0.30
C ILE A 174 2.60 11.14 0.54
N ASP A 175 3.39 10.82 1.55
CA ASP A 175 4.65 11.48 1.82
C ASP A 175 5.61 10.51 2.51
N TYR A 176 6.84 10.93 2.79
CA TYR A 176 7.83 10.13 3.51
C TYR A 176 8.49 10.95 4.63
N ASP A 177 8.82 10.24 5.71
CA ASP A 177 9.50 10.81 6.86
C ASP A 177 11.01 11.01 6.63
N ALA A 178 11.72 11.58 7.61
CA ALA A 178 13.16 11.84 7.54
C ALA A 178 14.01 10.56 7.37
N LYS A 179 13.44 9.37 7.54
CA LYS A 179 14.08 8.07 7.33
C LYS A 179 13.63 7.42 6.00
N GLY A 180 12.81 8.13 5.22
CA GLY A 180 12.28 7.66 3.95
C GLY A 180 11.19 6.59 4.09
N GLN A 181 10.49 6.53 5.23
CA GLN A 181 9.36 5.64 5.41
C GLN A 181 8.12 6.26 4.79
N LEU A 182 7.48 5.56 3.86
CA LEU A 182 6.32 6.07 3.14
C LEU A 182 5.07 5.97 4.01
N ILE A 183 4.38 7.09 4.18
CA ILE A 183 3.11 7.20 4.90
C ILE A 183 2.04 7.70 3.93
N MET A 184 0.89 7.08 3.96
CA MET A 184 -0.22 7.39 3.08
C MET A 184 -1.49 7.63 3.89
N SER A 185 -2.22 8.68 3.54
CA SER A 185 -3.58 8.92 4.03
C SER A 185 -4.60 8.32 3.07
N ALA A 186 -5.70 7.81 3.60
CA ALA A 186 -6.84 7.36 2.83
C ALA A 186 -8.06 8.25 3.08
N CYS A 187 -8.84 8.48 2.04
CA CYS A 187 -10.06 9.28 2.11
C CYS A 187 -11.05 8.68 3.12
N VAL A 188 -11.25 7.37 3.07
CA VAL A 188 -12.20 6.65 3.94
C VAL A 188 -11.47 6.07 5.16
N ILE A 189 -12.20 5.85 6.24
CA ILE A 189 -11.67 5.23 7.47
C ILE A 189 -11.46 3.72 7.22
N PRO A 190 -10.33 3.18 7.66
CA PRO A 190 -9.21 3.83 8.39
C PRO A 190 -8.31 4.65 7.47
N HIS A 191 -7.73 5.72 8.01
CA HIS A 191 -7.16 6.80 7.21
C HIS A 191 -5.63 6.80 7.07
N LEU A 192 -4.86 6.12 7.93
CA LEU A 192 -3.38 6.23 7.94
C LEU A 192 -2.70 4.88 7.79
N TRP A 193 -1.65 4.83 6.94
CA TRP A 193 -0.99 3.61 6.52
C TRP A 193 0.51 3.78 6.38
N HIS A 194 1.28 2.78 6.84
CA HIS A 194 2.71 2.66 6.52
C HIS A 194 2.85 1.82 5.25
N VAL A 195 3.31 2.43 4.17
CA VAL A 195 3.41 1.79 2.85
C VAL A 195 4.77 1.10 2.70
N ILE A 196 4.74 -0.20 2.45
CA ILE A 196 5.93 -1.02 2.30
C ILE A 196 5.89 -1.68 0.92
N PRO A 197 6.99 -1.65 0.13
CA PRO A 197 7.02 -2.30 -1.18
C PRO A 197 6.68 -3.78 -1.09
N GLY A 198 5.75 -4.22 -1.94
CA GLY A 198 5.20 -5.59 -1.93
C GLY A 198 4.10 -5.83 -0.91
N GLY A 199 3.69 -4.82 -0.16
CA GLY A 199 2.59 -4.91 0.80
C GLY A 199 1.23 -5.08 0.12
N ILE A 200 0.36 -5.87 0.76
CA ILE A 200 -1.04 -6.03 0.39
C ILE A 200 -1.87 -5.61 1.60
N TYR A 201 -2.66 -4.56 1.40
CA TYR A 201 -3.32 -3.82 2.46
C TYR A 201 -4.82 -4.05 2.45
N HIS A 202 -5.42 -3.91 3.62
CA HIS A 202 -6.86 -4.06 3.81
C HIS A 202 -7.63 -3.14 2.86
N ARG A 203 -8.60 -3.72 2.16
CA ARG A 203 -9.46 -3.03 1.19
C ARG A 203 -10.77 -2.62 1.84
N GLN A 204 -11.33 -1.53 1.38
CA GLN A 204 -12.69 -1.14 1.75
C GLN A 204 -13.74 -2.17 1.32
N GLY A 205 -13.49 -2.86 0.22
CA GLY A 205 -14.35 -3.91 -0.30
C GLY A 205 -13.71 -4.65 -1.48
N GLY A 206 -14.39 -5.72 -1.94
CA GLY A 206 -13.89 -6.60 -2.99
C GLY A 206 -12.76 -7.52 -2.53
N GLN A 207 -12.27 -8.34 -3.45
CA GLN A 207 -11.21 -9.32 -3.20
C GLN A 207 -9.85 -8.79 -3.69
N HIS A 208 -8.78 -9.30 -3.09
CA HIS A 208 -7.43 -9.11 -3.61
C HIS A 208 -7.25 -9.85 -4.95
N PHE A 209 -6.35 -9.36 -5.80
CA PHE A 209 -6.00 -10.04 -7.06
C PHE A 209 -5.46 -11.45 -6.82
N ASN A 210 -4.72 -11.64 -5.74
CA ASN A 210 -4.23 -12.96 -5.35
C ASN A 210 -5.16 -13.57 -4.30
N PRO A 211 -5.85 -14.68 -4.59
CA PRO A 211 -6.81 -15.31 -3.67
C PRO A 211 -6.14 -15.93 -2.43
N TYR A 212 -4.81 -16.09 -2.45
CA TYR A 212 -4.06 -16.69 -1.34
C TYR A 212 -3.55 -15.66 -0.33
N VAL A 213 -4.00 -14.43 -0.42
CA VAL A 213 -3.82 -13.41 0.62
C VAL A 213 -4.84 -13.66 1.73
N TYR A 214 -4.49 -14.54 2.65
CA TYR A 214 -5.38 -14.94 3.75
C TYR A 214 -5.50 -13.88 4.84
N GLU A 215 -4.47 -13.06 4.99
CA GLU A 215 -4.45 -11.90 5.87
C GLU A 215 -3.75 -10.73 5.18
N ASP A 216 -4.34 -9.55 5.28
CA ASP A 216 -3.81 -8.30 4.75
C ASP A 216 -3.23 -7.40 5.86
N ILE A 217 -2.40 -6.43 5.47
CA ILE A 217 -1.85 -5.44 6.41
C ILE A 217 -2.95 -4.43 6.76
N LYS A 218 -3.15 -4.19 8.05
CA LYS A 218 -4.14 -3.25 8.57
C LYS A 218 -3.58 -1.83 8.66
N THR A 219 -4.46 -0.89 8.96
CA THR A 219 -4.09 0.50 9.29
C THR A 219 -3.14 0.57 10.47
N ILE A 220 -2.40 1.67 10.55
CA ILE A 220 -1.53 1.98 11.71
C ILE A 220 -2.20 2.88 12.75
N THR A 221 -3.43 3.33 12.53
CA THR A 221 -4.14 4.21 13.47
C THR A 221 -4.65 3.47 14.68
N ASP A 222 -4.56 4.07 15.86
CA ASP A 222 -5.19 3.62 17.11
C ASP A 222 -6.48 4.40 17.46
N HIS A 223 -6.91 5.27 16.56
CA HIS A 223 -8.07 6.16 16.70
C HIS A 223 -8.83 6.26 15.36
N SER A 224 -9.93 7.00 15.37
CA SER A 224 -10.72 7.27 14.16
C SER A 224 -11.20 8.73 14.13
N HIS A 225 -11.19 9.31 12.93
CA HIS A 225 -11.82 10.58 12.61
C HIS A 225 -13.10 10.37 11.81
N ARG A 226 -13.87 11.42 11.57
CA ARG A 226 -14.88 11.36 10.51
C ARG A 226 -14.15 11.27 9.16
N SER A 227 -14.62 10.45 8.24
CA SER A 227 -14.14 10.55 6.87
C SER A 227 -14.67 11.86 6.23
N ALA A 228 -14.10 12.46 5.20
CA ALA A 228 -13.02 11.90 4.45
C ALA A 228 -11.76 12.76 4.60
N HIS A 229 -10.60 12.08 4.49
CA HIS A 229 -9.32 12.76 4.48
C HIS A 229 -8.89 13.05 3.03
N GLY A 230 -8.24 14.20 2.82
CA GLY A 230 -7.63 14.55 1.54
C GLY A 230 -6.22 15.08 1.73
N GLY A 231 -5.29 14.58 0.93
CA GLY A 231 -3.89 14.92 1.05
C GLY A 231 -3.21 14.42 2.32
N ALA A 232 -1.90 14.34 2.30
CA ALA A 232 -1.08 14.14 3.49
C ALA A 232 0.29 14.76 3.26
N ARG A 233 0.85 15.40 4.29
CA ARG A 233 2.23 15.86 4.32
C ARG A 233 2.82 15.63 5.69
N ILE A 234 4.05 15.15 5.72
CA ILE A 234 4.84 15.06 6.95
C ILE A 234 5.63 16.34 7.08
N TYR A 235 5.41 17.05 8.17
CA TYR A 235 6.09 18.32 8.37
C TYR A 235 7.59 18.13 8.65
N GLN A 236 8.42 18.65 7.76
CA GLN A 236 9.87 18.57 7.81
C GLN A 236 10.48 19.89 7.33
N SER A 237 10.10 20.99 7.96
CA SER A 237 10.62 22.32 7.67
C SER A 237 10.81 23.13 8.95
N ASP A 238 11.34 24.34 8.83
CA ASP A 238 11.84 25.14 9.94
C ASP A 238 10.92 26.29 10.38
N ALA A 239 9.72 26.44 9.78
CA ALA A 239 8.82 27.54 10.13
C ALA A 239 7.97 27.29 11.37
N PHE A 240 7.38 26.10 11.49
CA PHE A 240 6.58 25.71 12.64
C PHE A 240 7.44 25.29 13.83
N PRO A 241 6.88 25.35 15.05
CA PRO A 241 7.53 24.90 16.27
C PRO A 241 8.04 23.44 16.16
N ARG A 242 9.06 23.14 16.96
CA ARG A 242 9.72 21.81 16.91
C ARG A 242 8.78 20.65 17.22
N GLU A 243 7.74 20.86 18.00
CA GLU A 243 6.72 19.87 18.30
C GLU A 243 5.87 19.44 17.09
N GLU A 244 5.89 20.20 16.00
CA GLU A 244 5.24 19.85 14.75
C GLU A 244 6.12 18.97 13.83
N GLN A 245 7.40 18.86 14.12
CA GLN A 245 8.32 18.07 13.30
C GLN A 245 7.94 16.59 13.27
N GLY A 246 7.83 16.02 12.07
CA GLY A 246 7.51 14.63 11.85
C GLY A 246 6.02 14.27 12.00
N LYS A 247 5.15 15.21 12.36
CA LYS A 247 3.71 14.98 12.35
C LYS A 247 3.18 14.89 10.93
N VAL A 248 2.18 14.05 10.74
CA VAL A 248 1.43 13.92 9.49
C VAL A 248 0.25 14.87 9.52
N PHE A 249 0.24 15.86 8.63
CA PHE A 249 -0.90 16.73 8.43
C PHE A 249 -1.84 16.15 7.38
N MET A 250 -3.14 16.17 7.66
CA MET A 250 -4.18 15.64 6.77
C MET A 250 -5.36 16.61 6.76
N ALA A 251 -5.81 17.04 5.58
CA ALA A 251 -7.06 17.77 5.49
C ALA A 251 -8.25 16.82 5.71
N ASN A 252 -9.24 17.27 6.43
CA ASN A 252 -10.48 16.51 6.69
C ASN A 252 -11.69 17.31 6.21
N ILE A 253 -12.39 16.76 5.23
CA ILE A 253 -13.46 17.39 4.51
C ILE A 253 -14.70 17.59 5.43
N HIS A 254 -15.07 16.55 6.18
CA HIS A 254 -16.29 16.57 7.00
C HIS A 254 -16.12 17.22 8.37
N GLU A 255 -14.88 17.37 8.81
CA GLU A 255 -14.56 18.11 10.04
C GLU A 255 -14.19 19.56 9.75
N HIS A 256 -14.05 19.92 8.46
CA HIS A 256 -13.63 21.25 8.02
C HIS A 256 -12.33 21.70 8.71
N ALA A 257 -11.34 20.79 8.71
CA ALA A 257 -10.13 20.92 9.51
C ALA A 257 -8.88 20.43 8.76
N VAL A 258 -7.72 20.83 9.26
CA VAL A 258 -6.47 20.10 9.06
C VAL A 258 -6.14 19.39 10.38
N LEU A 259 -6.08 18.07 10.33
CA LEU A 259 -5.77 17.22 11.47
C LEU A 259 -4.28 16.89 11.48
N SER A 260 -3.73 16.55 12.63
CA SER A 260 -2.36 16.10 12.76
C SER A 260 -2.25 14.81 13.56
N ASP A 261 -1.44 13.88 13.07
CA ASP A 261 -1.11 12.63 13.75
C ASP A 261 0.41 12.50 13.97
N SER A 262 0.77 11.97 15.13
CA SER A 262 2.15 11.62 15.45
C SER A 262 2.42 10.16 15.10
N LEU A 263 3.59 9.89 14.54
CA LEU A 263 4.07 8.54 14.21
C LEU A 263 4.92 8.00 15.35
N VAL A 264 4.40 7.04 16.10
CA VAL A 264 5.12 6.38 17.19
C VAL A 264 5.67 5.05 16.70
N ILE A 265 6.99 4.84 16.78
CA ILE A 265 7.64 3.60 16.35
C ILE A 265 7.05 2.40 17.12
N ASN A 266 6.67 1.35 16.39
CA ASN A 266 6.15 0.10 16.92
C ASN A 266 6.66 -1.09 16.09
N GLY A 267 7.59 -1.85 16.65
CA GLY A 267 8.23 -2.94 15.94
C GLY A 267 8.90 -2.48 14.65
N SER A 268 8.48 -3.05 13.52
CA SER A 268 8.96 -2.70 12.18
C SER A 268 8.27 -1.49 11.55
N GLY A 269 7.27 -0.91 12.19
CA GLY A 269 6.45 0.17 11.64
C GLY A 269 6.06 1.20 12.70
N PHE A 270 4.83 1.69 12.61
CA PHE A 270 4.34 2.80 13.42
C PHE A 270 2.95 2.53 13.99
N ILE A 271 2.61 3.28 15.02
CA ILE A 271 1.24 3.57 15.46
C ILE A 271 1.01 5.06 15.20
N GLY A 272 -0.01 5.38 14.42
CA GLY A 272 -0.49 6.74 14.22
C GLY A 272 -1.40 7.15 15.36
N LYS A 273 -0.99 8.16 16.11
CA LYS A 273 -1.74 8.71 17.25
C LYS A 273 -2.22 10.10 16.95
N HIS A 274 -3.50 10.37 17.18
CA HIS A 274 -4.01 11.72 17.06
C HIS A 274 -3.25 12.66 17.98
N SER A 275 -2.79 13.79 17.42
CA SER A 275 -2.13 14.86 18.16
C SER A 275 -3.15 15.96 18.50
N ASP A 276 -3.37 16.84 17.53
CA ASP A 276 -4.28 17.98 17.70
C ASP A 276 -5.01 18.28 16.38
N ASN A 277 -6.14 18.99 16.47
CA ASN A 277 -6.73 19.63 15.31
C ASN A 277 -5.90 20.87 14.98
N PHE A 278 -4.94 20.72 14.05
CA PHE A 278 -3.98 21.75 13.70
C PHE A 278 -4.66 23.05 13.22
N LEU A 279 -5.75 22.93 12.46
CA LEU A 279 -6.55 24.04 11.98
C LEU A 279 -8.02 23.66 11.96
N MET A 280 -8.88 24.54 12.50
CA MET A 280 -10.33 24.48 12.36
C MET A 280 -10.79 25.65 11.48
N ALA A 281 -11.34 25.35 10.30
CA ALA A 281 -11.70 26.37 9.33
C ALA A 281 -12.93 27.19 9.75
N ASN A 282 -13.79 26.66 10.62
CA ASN A 282 -15.05 27.29 11.06
C ASN A 282 -15.94 27.73 9.89
N ASN A 283 -15.90 27.02 8.78
CA ASN A 283 -16.64 27.28 7.56
C ASN A 283 -17.16 25.96 6.98
N ALA A 284 -18.48 25.81 6.94
CA ALA A 284 -19.16 24.58 6.48
C ALA A 284 -18.95 24.27 4.98
N GLN A 285 -18.49 25.24 4.19
CA GLN A 285 -18.15 25.04 2.80
C GLN A 285 -16.65 24.78 2.58
N TRP A 286 -15.83 24.80 3.64
CA TRP A 286 -14.42 24.50 3.52
C TRP A 286 -14.21 23.00 3.30
N VAL A 287 -13.54 22.69 2.19
CA VAL A 287 -13.23 21.32 1.76
C VAL A 287 -11.74 21.27 1.45
N GLY A 288 -10.90 21.28 2.48
CA GLY A 288 -9.45 21.11 2.34
C GLY A 288 -9.15 19.75 1.74
N PHE A 289 -8.33 19.71 0.71
CA PHE A 289 -8.18 18.49 -0.07
C PHE A 289 -6.72 18.11 -0.36
N SER A 290 -5.91 19.01 -0.87
CA SER A 290 -4.49 18.76 -1.18
C SER A 290 -3.62 19.73 -0.39
N MET A 291 -2.44 19.28 -0.01
CA MET A 291 -1.52 20.10 0.79
C MET A 291 -0.10 20.01 0.24
N GLU A 292 0.68 21.09 0.45
CA GLU A 292 2.09 21.15 0.14
C GLU A 292 2.82 22.03 1.15
N ILE A 293 4.12 21.78 1.36
CA ILE A 293 4.96 22.61 2.20
C ILE A 293 5.83 23.47 1.28
N GLY A 294 5.79 24.78 1.47
CA GLY A 294 6.52 25.73 0.65
C GLY A 294 7.98 25.95 1.08
N PRO A 295 8.76 26.70 0.27
CA PRO A 295 10.16 27.01 0.59
C PRO A 295 10.31 27.81 1.88
N GLU A 296 9.30 28.61 2.27
CA GLU A 296 9.26 29.36 3.52
C GLU A 296 8.90 28.48 4.74
N GLY A 297 8.54 27.22 4.50
CA GLY A 297 8.13 26.27 5.53
C GLY A 297 6.65 26.35 5.91
N GLY A 298 5.87 27.18 5.21
CA GLY A 298 4.42 27.27 5.37
C GLY A 298 3.67 26.08 4.78
N LEU A 299 2.49 25.80 5.31
CA LEU A 299 1.60 24.77 4.78
C LEU A 299 0.60 25.41 3.81
N TYR A 300 0.62 24.98 2.56
CA TYR A 300 -0.40 25.33 1.58
C TYR A 300 -1.51 24.29 1.60
N VAL A 301 -2.76 24.75 1.63
CA VAL A 301 -3.95 23.90 1.59
C VAL A 301 -4.85 24.35 0.46
N LEU A 302 -5.16 23.44 -0.42
CA LEU A 302 -6.14 23.66 -1.49
C LEU A 302 -7.53 23.38 -0.95
N ASP A 303 -8.38 24.38 -0.94
CA ASP A 303 -9.77 24.31 -0.51
C ASP A 303 -10.69 24.29 -1.71
N TRP A 304 -11.39 23.18 -1.90
CA TRP A 304 -12.38 23.03 -2.96
C TRP A 304 -13.52 24.02 -2.81
N HIS A 305 -13.92 24.32 -1.57
CA HIS A 305 -14.96 25.25 -1.18
C HIS A 305 -16.31 24.97 -1.84
N ASP A 306 -16.99 23.93 -1.41
CA ASP A 306 -18.30 23.55 -1.91
C ASP A 306 -19.22 23.11 -0.77
N ALA A 307 -20.54 23.31 -0.94
CA ALA A 307 -21.53 22.85 0.05
C ALA A 307 -21.84 21.35 -0.11
N ASP A 308 -21.60 20.75 -1.28
CA ASP A 308 -21.79 19.33 -1.53
C ASP A 308 -20.47 18.57 -1.49
N ILE A 309 -20.20 17.94 -0.36
CA ILE A 309 -18.96 17.20 -0.09
C ILE A 309 -19.09 15.77 -0.61
N CYS A 310 -18.10 15.33 -1.39
CA CYS A 310 -18.13 14.04 -2.10
C CYS A 310 -19.35 13.92 -3.01
N GLY A 311 -19.90 15.06 -3.40
CA GLY A 311 -21.20 15.18 -3.97
C GLY A 311 -21.31 14.75 -5.40
N GLN A 312 -22.52 14.71 -5.81
CA GLN A 312 -22.92 14.40 -7.16
C GLN A 312 -22.96 15.67 -8.02
N GLU A 313 -22.99 16.82 -7.38
CA GLU A 313 -23.09 18.12 -8.00
C GLU A 313 -21.99 19.06 -7.50
N VAL A 314 -21.42 19.85 -8.39
CA VAL A 314 -20.56 20.99 -8.06
C VAL A 314 -21.42 22.24 -8.02
N LEU A 315 -21.62 22.77 -6.81
CA LEU A 315 -22.50 23.90 -6.58
C LEU A 315 -21.75 25.24 -6.69
N ASN A 316 -20.46 25.26 -6.35
CA ASN A 316 -19.66 26.48 -6.25
C ASN A 316 -18.33 26.36 -7.01
N SER A 317 -18.36 26.09 -8.31
CA SER A 317 -17.16 25.84 -9.14
C SER A 317 -16.14 26.98 -9.20
N GLU A 318 -16.51 28.21 -8.82
CA GLU A 318 -15.67 29.40 -8.94
C GLU A 318 -15.16 29.95 -7.61
N THR A 319 -15.46 29.27 -6.48
CA THR A 319 -15.12 29.77 -5.15
C THR A 319 -13.98 29.04 -4.48
N GLY A 320 -13.30 28.12 -5.18
CA GLY A 320 -12.12 27.42 -4.69
C GLY A 320 -10.99 28.37 -4.27
N ARG A 321 -10.26 28.01 -3.21
CA ARG A 321 -9.23 28.86 -2.60
C ARG A 321 -7.94 28.04 -2.36
N ILE A 322 -6.82 28.74 -2.25
CA ILE A 322 -5.58 28.19 -1.74
C ILE A 322 -5.17 29.02 -0.54
N PHE A 323 -4.99 28.37 0.60
CA PHE A 323 -4.54 29.00 1.82
C PHE A 323 -3.07 28.70 2.05
N ARG A 324 -2.30 29.72 2.45
CA ARG A 324 -0.98 29.58 3.04
C ARG A 324 -1.10 29.76 4.55
N ILE A 325 -0.72 28.76 5.30
CA ILE A 325 -0.76 28.76 6.77
C ILE A 325 0.66 28.92 7.28
N MET A 326 0.86 29.98 8.06
CA MET A 326 2.14 30.31 8.68
C MET A 326 1.96 30.49 10.19
N PRO A 327 2.91 30.08 11.02
CA PRO A 327 2.87 30.38 12.45
C PRO A 327 3.11 31.88 12.71
N GLN A 328 2.41 32.44 13.71
CA GLN A 328 2.62 33.83 14.09
C GLN A 328 4.08 34.11 14.49
N ASN A 329 4.69 33.16 15.20
CA ASN A 329 6.11 33.19 15.56
C ASN A 329 6.88 32.29 14.59
N ASN A 330 7.02 32.76 13.36
CA ASN A 330 7.77 32.01 12.33
C ASN A 330 9.22 31.82 12.77
N GLN A 331 9.63 30.54 12.89
CA GLN A 331 10.99 30.15 13.30
C GLN A 331 11.93 29.92 12.12
N ALA A 332 11.42 30.03 10.89
CA ALA A 332 12.22 29.81 9.70
C ALA A 332 13.43 30.74 9.65
N LYS A 333 14.59 30.12 9.48
CA LYS A 333 15.83 30.88 9.30
C LYS A 333 15.80 31.56 7.93
N ASN A 334 15.93 32.88 7.94
CA ASN A 334 16.18 33.60 6.70
C ASN A 334 17.67 33.44 6.35
N TRP A 335 17.96 32.92 5.16
CA TRP A 335 19.31 32.78 4.63
C TRP A 335 19.34 33.27 3.19
N ASP A 336 20.49 33.82 2.81
CA ASP A 336 20.66 34.35 1.46
C ASP A 336 20.44 33.26 0.42
N GLY A 337 19.56 33.52 -0.53
CA GLY A 337 19.18 32.54 -1.57
C GLY A 337 18.04 31.58 -1.22
N ARG A 338 17.40 31.72 -0.05
CA ARG A 338 16.23 30.83 0.30
C ARG A 338 15.15 30.83 -0.78
N TYR A 339 14.93 31.96 -1.44
CA TYR A 339 13.95 32.12 -2.51
C TYR A 339 14.59 32.26 -3.90
N THR A 340 15.87 31.93 -4.02
CA THR A 340 16.56 31.91 -5.31
C THR A 340 16.06 30.73 -6.14
N ASP A 341 16.00 30.90 -7.45
CA ASP A 341 15.78 29.76 -8.35
C ASP A 341 16.91 28.75 -8.19
N LEU A 342 16.57 27.57 -7.70
CA LEU A 342 17.53 26.50 -7.43
C LEU A 342 18.22 25.98 -8.71
N ASN A 343 17.63 26.18 -9.89
CA ASN A 343 18.26 25.81 -11.15
C ASN A 343 19.50 26.65 -11.47
N LEU A 344 19.65 27.85 -10.86
CA LEU A 344 20.80 28.69 -11.03
C LEU A 344 22.02 28.31 -10.15
N LEU A 345 21.77 27.40 -9.16
CA LEU A 345 22.83 26.95 -8.26
C LEU A 345 23.73 25.91 -8.94
N SER A 346 25.02 25.93 -8.60
CA SER A 346 25.97 24.86 -8.97
C SER A 346 25.60 23.53 -8.32
N ASP A 347 26.14 22.44 -8.84
CA ASP A 347 25.92 21.12 -8.27
C ASP A 347 26.41 21.04 -6.83
N LEU A 348 27.52 21.67 -6.52
CA LEU A 348 28.08 21.71 -5.16
C LEU A 348 27.15 22.46 -4.19
N GLU A 349 26.54 23.57 -4.59
CA GLU A 349 25.58 24.32 -3.79
C GLU A 349 24.31 23.50 -3.58
N LEU A 350 23.80 22.81 -4.61
CA LEU A 350 22.67 21.91 -4.50
C LEU A 350 22.93 20.72 -3.54
N VAL A 351 24.15 20.18 -3.54
CA VAL A 351 24.59 19.20 -2.52
C VAL A 351 24.62 19.82 -1.13
N GLY A 352 25.04 21.07 -1.01
CA GLY A 352 25.01 21.84 0.25
C GLY A 352 23.58 21.87 0.85
N LEU A 353 22.55 22.01 0.02
CA LEU A 353 21.14 22.02 0.43
C LEU A 353 20.65 20.70 1.04
N GLN A 354 21.38 19.60 0.88
CA GLN A 354 21.04 18.35 1.59
C GLN A 354 21.17 18.50 3.12
N ARG A 355 21.86 19.55 3.61
CA ARG A 355 21.98 19.90 5.03
C ARG A 355 20.87 20.85 5.52
N SER A 356 19.98 21.30 4.62
CA SER A 356 18.90 22.24 4.96
C SER A 356 17.94 21.67 5.99
N GLU A 357 17.51 22.50 6.95
CA GLU A 357 16.40 22.20 7.85
C GLU A 357 15.06 22.22 7.12
N SER A 358 14.97 22.93 5.98
CA SER A 358 13.84 22.89 5.06
C SER A 358 13.97 21.69 4.10
N ASP A 359 13.19 20.65 4.30
CA ASP A 359 13.22 19.48 3.44
C ASP A 359 12.73 19.78 2.00
N TRP A 360 11.92 20.84 1.83
CA TRP A 360 11.55 21.34 0.51
C TRP A 360 12.79 21.60 -0.36
N HIS A 361 13.77 22.33 0.18
CA HIS A 361 15.02 22.65 -0.54
C HIS A 361 15.85 21.39 -0.81
N ALA A 362 15.98 20.50 0.18
CA ALA A 362 16.72 19.26 0.02
C ALA A 362 16.08 18.36 -1.07
N ARG A 363 14.75 18.23 -1.09
CA ARG A 363 14.01 17.44 -2.09
C ARG A 363 14.15 18.04 -3.49
N ARG A 364 13.96 19.36 -3.64
CA ARG A 364 14.09 20.05 -4.93
C ARG A 364 15.50 19.96 -5.48
N ALA A 365 16.51 20.21 -4.64
CA ALA A 365 17.92 20.08 -5.03
C ALA A 365 18.26 18.66 -5.53
N ARG A 366 17.74 17.61 -4.88
CA ARG A 366 17.92 16.23 -5.35
C ARG A 366 17.32 16.00 -6.74
N GLY A 367 16.09 16.49 -6.97
CA GLY A 367 15.43 16.36 -8.27
C GLY A 367 16.19 17.07 -9.40
N ILE A 368 16.74 18.25 -9.11
CA ILE A 368 17.58 18.99 -10.08
C ILE A 368 18.87 18.23 -10.36
N LEU A 369 19.57 17.74 -9.33
CA LEU A 369 20.77 16.91 -9.49
C LEU A 369 20.48 15.63 -10.29
N GLN A 370 19.34 14.96 -10.05
CA GLN A 370 18.92 13.79 -10.80
C GLN A 370 18.74 14.10 -12.29
N LYS A 371 18.09 15.23 -12.60
CA LYS A 371 17.92 15.67 -13.98
C LYS A 371 19.25 15.97 -14.65
N ARG A 372 20.13 16.73 -13.99
CA ARG A 372 21.46 17.07 -14.53
C ARG A 372 22.30 15.82 -14.79
N ALA A 373 22.27 14.86 -13.87
CA ALA A 373 22.93 13.57 -14.06
C ALA A 373 22.34 12.75 -15.23
N TYR A 374 21.06 12.90 -15.51
CA TYR A 374 20.41 12.27 -16.66
C TYR A 374 20.78 12.94 -18.00
N ASP A 375 20.84 14.27 -18.04
CA ASP A 375 21.19 15.05 -19.22
C ASP A 375 22.69 14.95 -19.58
N GLY A 376 23.53 14.60 -18.63
CA GLY A 376 24.97 14.54 -18.82
C GLY A 376 25.72 13.93 -17.64
N SER A 377 26.25 14.78 -16.78
CA SER A 377 26.95 14.39 -15.55
C SER A 377 26.89 15.50 -14.53
N ILE A 378 27.01 15.14 -13.25
CA ILE A 378 27.23 16.13 -12.19
C ILE A 378 28.74 16.34 -11.93
N GLU A 379 29.07 17.47 -11.38
CA GLU A 379 30.46 17.88 -11.12
C GLU A 379 31.17 16.95 -10.13
N THR A 380 32.45 16.68 -10.33
CA THR A 380 33.22 15.74 -9.51
C THR A 380 33.36 16.19 -8.05
N ASP A 381 33.43 17.48 -7.78
CA ASP A 381 33.48 18.02 -6.42
C ASP A 381 32.14 17.86 -5.69
N ALA A 382 30.98 17.94 -6.38
CA ALA A 382 29.68 17.63 -5.86
C ALA A 382 29.59 16.15 -5.48
N VAL A 383 30.08 15.22 -6.33
CA VAL A 383 30.15 13.78 -6.00
C VAL A 383 31.01 13.53 -4.77
N THR A 384 32.18 14.23 -4.69
CA THR A 384 33.06 14.12 -3.54
C THR A 384 32.40 14.63 -2.26
N ALA A 385 31.68 15.75 -2.34
CA ALA A 385 30.91 16.31 -1.23
C ALA A 385 29.80 15.38 -0.75
N LEU A 386 29.08 14.70 -1.66
CA LEU A 386 28.07 13.68 -1.32
C LEU A 386 28.67 12.50 -0.57
N LYS A 387 29.81 11.97 -1.06
CA LYS A 387 30.54 10.89 -0.37
C LYS A 387 30.98 11.32 1.03
N ALA A 388 31.53 12.54 1.15
CA ALA A 388 31.93 13.11 2.45
C ALA A 388 30.72 13.30 3.39
N LEU A 389 29.57 13.74 2.86
CA LEU A 389 28.33 13.87 3.63
C LEU A 389 27.86 12.51 4.16
N PHE A 390 27.90 11.48 3.33
CA PHE A 390 27.53 10.12 3.73
C PHE A 390 28.44 9.56 4.82
N ILE A 391 29.74 9.72 4.68
CA ILE A 391 30.75 9.10 5.57
C ILE A 391 30.86 9.87 6.90
N ASN A 392 30.87 11.22 6.85
CA ASN A 392 31.27 12.04 7.99
C ASN A 392 30.10 12.61 8.80
N SER A 393 28.84 12.48 8.33
CA SER A 393 27.69 12.99 9.08
C SER A 393 27.30 12.02 10.19
N ASN A 394 26.95 12.55 11.36
CA ASN A 394 26.40 11.74 12.45
C ASN A 394 24.87 11.52 12.35
N PRO A 395 24.05 12.56 12.00
CA PRO A 395 22.61 12.35 11.85
C PRO A 395 22.30 11.39 10.71
N THR A 396 21.48 10.37 10.99
CA THR A 396 21.06 9.36 10.02
C THR A 396 20.39 9.96 8.79
N ASP A 397 19.54 10.96 8.98
CA ASP A 397 18.81 11.64 7.91
C ASP A 397 19.73 12.34 6.91
N LEU A 398 20.81 12.98 7.36
CA LEU A 398 21.79 13.55 6.44
C LEU A 398 22.54 12.49 5.64
N ARG A 399 22.87 11.37 6.28
CA ARG A 399 23.50 10.22 5.60
C ARG A 399 22.55 9.60 4.57
N LEU A 400 21.27 9.46 4.91
CA LEU A 400 20.24 8.97 3.99
C LEU A 400 20.06 9.93 2.80
N ARG A 401 19.97 11.24 3.04
CA ARG A 401 19.88 12.23 1.96
C ARG A 401 21.07 12.13 1.00
N ALA A 402 22.29 11.93 1.51
CA ALA A 402 23.46 11.70 0.68
C ALA A 402 23.38 10.37 -0.10
N LEU A 403 22.97 9.28 0.55
CA LEU A 403 22.82 7.97 -0.08
C LEU A 403 21.78 8.02 -1.21
N TRP A 404 20.61 8.63 -0.96
CA TRP A 404 19.56 8.80 -1.96
C TRP A 404 20.02 9.69 -3.12
N THR A 405 20.72 10.79 -2.85
CA THR A 405 21.23 11.66 -3.91
C THR A 405 22.26 10.95 -4.77
N MET A 406 23.18 10.20 -4.18
CA MET A 406 24.15 9.39 -4.96
C MET A 406 23.43 8.32 -5.80
N HIS A 407 22.36 7.71 -5.29
CA HIS A 407 21.57 6.76 -6.05
C HIS A 407 20.86 7.41 -7.25
N GLN A 408 20.17 8.53 -7.03
CA GLN A 408 19.44 9.28 -8.05
C GLN A 408 20.35 9.80 -9.18
N THR A 409 21.58 10.17 -8.84
CA THR A 409 22.57 10.68 -9.79
C THR A 409 23.45 9.60 -10.41
N ASN A 410 23.16 8.31 -10.14
CA ASN A 410 23.97 7.15 -10.57
C ASN A 410 25.45 7.24 -10.14
N THR A 411 25.76 7.96 -9.06
CA THR A 411 27.12 8.07 -8.50
C THR A 411 27.36 7.18 -7.29
N LEU A 412 26.34 6.41 -6.88
CA LEU A 412 26.44 5.41 -5.81
C LEU A 412 27.20 4.18 -6.31
N GLU A 413 28.43 4.03 -5.83
CA GLU A 413 29.27 2.88 -6.18
C GLU A 413 28.74 1.58 -5.56
N GLY A 414 28.79 0.49 -6.31
CA GLY A 414 28.35 -0.82 -5.83
C GLY A 414 29.05 -1.31 -4.57
N ILE A 415 30.32 -0.91 -4.35
CA ILE A 415 31.07 -1.24 -3.12
C ILE A 415 30.53 -0.45 -1.93
N THR A 416 30.17 0.81 -2.11
CA THR A 416 29.56 1.65 -1.08
C THR A 416 28.19 1.07 -0.67
N LEU A 417 27.38 0.67 -1.66
CA LEU A 417 26.08 0.06 -1.39
C LEU A 417 26.23 -1.28 -0.64
N LEU A 418 27.20 -2.13 -1.02
CA LEU A 418 27.48 -3.39 -0.31
C LEU A 418 27.94 -3.15 1.13
N SER A 419 28.85 -2.19 1.36
CA SER A 419 29.28 -1.86 2.72
C SER A 419 28.17 -1.28 3.58
N SER A 420 27.20 -0.61 2.97
CA SER A 420 26.03 -0.07 3.68
C SER A 420 25.10 -1.17 4.24
N LEU A 421 25.18 -2.41 3.76
CA LEU A 421 24.45 -3.55 4.34
C LEU A 421 24.95 -3.93 5.74
N ASP A 422 26.17 -3.53 6.11
CA ASP A 422 26.77 -3.77 7.44
C ASP A 422 26.93 -2.45 8.25
N ASP A 423 26.22 -1.40 7.87
CA ASP A 423 26.26 -0.13 8.59
C ASP A 423 25.69 -0.26 10.01
N LYS A 424 26.25 0.51 10.95
CA LYS A 424 25.75 0.56 12.35
C LYS A 424 24.30 1.00 12.46
N ASP A 425 23.85 1.88 11.54
CA ASP A 425 22.51 2.45 11.55
C ASP A 425 21.52 1.53 10.82
N PRO A 426 20.42 1.10 11.45
CA PRO A 426 19.46 0.19 10.83
C PRO A 426 18.71 0.81 9.64
N TYR A 427 18.53 2.12 9.59
CA TYR A 427 17.89 2.76 8.44
C TYR A 427 18.80 2.81 7.22
N ILE A 428 20.13 2.98 7.42
CA ILE A 428 21.11 2.85 6.32
C ILE A 428 21.10 1.41 5.80
N ARG A 429 21.12 0.39 6.69
CA ARG A 429 21.05 -1.02 6.27
C ARG A 429 19.74 -1.33 5.51
N SER A 430 18.60 -0.85 6.03
CA SER A 430 17.28 -1.08 5.39
C SER A 430 17.19 -0.44 4.00
N TRP A 431 17.72 0.77 3.85
CA TRP A 431 17.80 1.41 2.54
C TRP A 431 18.79 0.72 1.60
N ALA A 432 19.91 0.23 2.12
CA ALA A 432 20.84 -0.57 1.32
C ALA A 432 20.18 -1.84 0.76
N VAL A 433 19.34 -2.53 1.56
CA VAL A 433 18.54 -3.68 1.08
C VAL A 433 17.58 -3.24 -0.03
N GLN A 434 16.83 -2.13 0.15
CA GLN A 434 15.88 -1.65 -0.84
C GLN A 434 16.56 -1.29 -2.17
N LEU A 435 17.63 -0.48 -2.11
CA LEU A 435 18.36 -0.06 -3.31
C LEU A 435 19.06 -1.22 -4.01
N MET A 436 19.63 -2.17 -3.24
CA MET A 436 20.25 -3.39 -3.79
C MET A 436 19.25 -4.24 -4.56
N CYS A 437 18.00 -4.33 -4.07
CA CYS A 437 16.95 -5.15 -4.66
C CYS A 437 16.03 -4.36 -5.64
N GLU A 438 16.28 -3.08 -5.89
CA GLU A 438 15.42 -2.25 -6.76
C GLU A 438 15.27 -2.83 -8.16
N SER A 439 16.35 -3.31 -8.75
CA SER A 439 16.34 -3.88 -10.11
C SER A 439 15.68 -5.26 -10.21
N LYS A 440 15.30 -5.89 -9.09
CA LYS A 440 14.87 -7.30 -9.00
C LYS A 440 15.93 -8.31 -9.44
N ASN A 441 17.14 -7.86 -9.63
CA ASN A 441 18.31 -8.67 -9.96
C ASN A 441 19.54 -8.13 -9.18
N PRO A 442 19.58 -8.35 -7.85
CA PRO A 442 20.67 -7.86 -7.01
C PRO A 442 22.01 -8.49 -7.37
N GLN A 443 23.12 -7.80 -7.07
CA GLN A 443 24.45 -8.32 -7.32
C GLN A 443 24.68 -9.63 -6.55
N GLN A 444 25.21 -10.66 -7.22
CA GLN A 444 25.40 -12.00 -6.64
C GLN A 444 26.16 -12.00 -5.30
N ARG A 445 27.15 -11.12 -5.14
CA ARG A 445 27.90 -10.99 -3.88
C ARG A 445 27.11 -10.44 -2.69
N ALA A 446 25.90 -9.92 -2.93
CA ALA A 446 25.01 -9.51 -1.84
C ALA A 446 24.24 -10.69 -1.23
N LYS A 447 24.19 -11.86 -1.89
CA LYS A 447 23.41 -13.02 -1.47
C LYS A 447 23.70 -13.43 -0.03
N ASP A 448 24.97 -13.77 0.24
CA ASP A 448 25.36 -14.28 1.56
C ASP A 448 25.18 -13.23 2.66
N ILE A 449 25.38 -11.94 2.32
CA ILE A 449 25.18 -10.83 3.26
C ILE A 449 23.70 -10.73 3.62
N LEU A 450 22.79 -10.71 2.65
CA LEU A 450 21.35 -10.62 2.90
C LEU A 450 20.84 -11.83 3.68
N ILE A 451 21.33 -13.05 3.38
CA ILE A 451 21.00 -14.27 4.12
C ILE A 451 21.48 -14.17 5.57
N GLN A 452 22.71 -13.70 5.78
CA GLN A 452 23.23 -13.49 7.13
C GLN A 452 22.45 -12.43 7.90
N MET A 453 22.04 -11.32 7.25
CA MET A 453 21.17 -10.31 7.85
C MET A 453 19.81 -10.90 8.23
N ALA A 454 19.18 -11.69 7.36
CA ALA A 454 17.90 -12.37 7.68
C ALA A 454 18.04 -13.28 8.92
N LYS A 455 19.19 -13.92 9.09
CA LYS A 455 19.48 -14.80 10.21
C LYS A 455 19.72 -14.04 11.53
N SER A 456 20.39 -12.90 11.51
CA SER A 456 20.96 -12.32 12.73
C SER A 456 20.76 -10.80 12.93
N ASP A 457 20.21 -10.06 11.96
CA ASP A 457 20.03 -8.61 12.15
C ASP A 457 19.06 -8.33 13.32
N PRO A 458 19.47 -7.52 14.31
CA PRO A 458 18.66 -7.26 15.50
C PRO A 458 17.48 -6.31 15.22
N SER A 459 17.52 -5.55 14.13
CA SER A 459 16.56 -4.48 13.87
C SER A 459 15.31 -4.98 13.14
N PRO A 460 14.09 -4.75 13.67
CA PRO A 460 12.85 -5.12 12.98
C PRO A 460 12.67 -4.36 11.67
N ILE A 461 13.13 -3.10 11.55
CA ILE A 461 13.03 -2.33 10.29
C ILE A 461 13.90 -2.96 9.19
N VAL A 462 15.06 -3.51 9.51
CA VAL A 462 15.89 -4.22 8.53
C VAL A 462 15.22 -5.52 8.10
N ARG A 463 14.69 -6.31 9.06
CA ARG A 463 13.96 -7.54 8.75
C ARG A 463 12.69 -7.29 7.94
N LEU A 464 12.02 -6.15 8.14
CA LEU A 464 10.90 -5.70 7.33
C LEU A 464 11.28 -5.60 5.85
N TYR A 465 12.37 -4.91 5.54
CA TYR A 465 12.80 -4.73 4.15
C TYR A 465 13.45 -5.98 3.57
N LEU A 466 14.01 -6.88 4.39
CA LEU A 466 14.39 -8.23 3.94
C LEU A 466 13.16 -9.07 3.58
N ALA A 467 12.07 -8.97 4.35
CA ALA A 467 10.80 -9.62 4.01
C ALA A 467 10.18 -9.05 2.73
N SER A 468 10.20 -7.72 2.56
CA SER A 468 9.83 -7.06 1.30
C SER A 468 10.68 -7.53 0.12
N ALA A 469 12.00 -7.68 0.32
CA ALA A 469 12.95 -8.12 -0.69
C ALA A 469 12.69 -9.55 -1.21
N LEU A 470 11.97 -10.40 -0.47
CA LEU A 470 11.57 -11.74 -0.96
C LEU A 470 10.84 -11.70 -2.30
N GLN A 471 10.15 -10.60 -2.63
CA GLN A 471 9.48 -10.43 -3.91
C GLN A 471 10.42 -9.88 -5.02
N ARG A 472 11.68 -9.55 -4.68
CA ARG A 472 12.62 -8.82 -5.54
C ARG A 472 13.96 -9.52 -5.73
N VAL A 473 14.13 -10.70 -5.14
CA VAL A 473 15.35 -11.51 -5.27
C VAL A 473 15.11 -12.73 -6.14
N PRO A 474 16.18 -13.35 -6.71
CA PRO A 474 16.10 -14.63 -7.40
C PRO A 474 15.49 -15.73 -6.53
N GLU A 475 14.89 -16.74 -7.15
CA GLU A 475 14.14 -17.80 -6.46
C GLU A 475 15.00 -18.60 -5.46
N ASP A 476 16.23 -18.92 -5.83
CA ASP A 476 17.17 -19.65 -4.93
C ASP A 476 17.51 -18.85 -3.67
N TRP A 477 17.67 -17.52 -3.78
CA TRP A 477 17.85 -16.64 -2.61
C TRP A 477 16.58 -16.57 -1.75
N LYS A 478 15.42 -16.54 -2.38
CA LYS A 478 14.12 -16.45 -1.70
C LYS A 478 13.93 -17.61 -0.71
N TRP A 479 14.26 -18.84 -1.09
CA TRP A 479 14.19 -19.99 -0.22
C TRP A 479 15.07 -19.85 1.03
N GLU A 480 16.31 -19.40 0.84
CA GLU A 480 17.26 -19.25 1.95
C GLU A 480 16.87 -18.10 2.88
N LEU A 481 16.52 -16.93 2.32
CA LEU A 481 16.04 -15.79 3.09
C LEU A 481 14.77 -16.14 3.89
N ALA A 482 13.80 -16.77 3.24
CA ALA A 482 12.56 -17.20 3.89
C ALA A 482 12.83 -18.14 5.08
N THR A 483 13.73 -19.13 4.90
CA THR A 483 14.08 -20.08 5.96
C THR A 483 14.57 -19.38 7.24
N HIS A 484 15.33 -18.29 7.10
CA HIS A 484 15.83 -17.55 8.26
C HIS A 484 14.78 -16.58 8.82
N LEU A 485 14.04 -15.87 7.97
CA LEU A 485 13.02 -14.92 8.42
C LEU A 485 11.88 -15.60 9.18
N ILE A 486 11.38 -16.76 8.71
CA ILE A 486 10.31 -17.51 9.40
C ILE A 486 10.74 -18.07 10.77
N SER A 487 12.05 -18.16 11.01
CA SER A 487 12.61 -18.66 12.26
C SER A 487 12.78 -17.58 13.33
N ARG A 488 12.42 -16.32 13.02
CA ARG A 488 12.53 -15.17 13.92
C ARG A 488 11.27 -15.05 14.78
N LYS A 489 11.28 -15.74 15.93
CA LYS A 489 10.14 -15.78 16.86
C LYS A 489 9.73 -14.39 17.36
N GLU A 490 10.68 -13.47 17.51
CA GLU A 490 10.45 -12.11 17.95
C GLU A 490 9.51 -11.33 17.02
N ASP A 491 9.42 -11.71 15.74
CA ASP A 491 8.58 -11.06 14.75
C ASP A 491 7.15 -11.63 14.66
N GLN A 492 6.82 -12.66 15.48
CA GLN A 492 5.52 -13.35 15.38
C GLN A 492 4.29 -12.44 15.54
N ASN A 493 4.42 -11.35 16.29
CA ASN A 493 3.37 -10.39 16.57
C ASN A 493 3.62 -9.03 15.88
N ASP A 494 4.65 -8.94 15.04
CA ASP A 494 4.90 -7.71 14.30
C ASP A 494 3.75 -7.43 13.30
N HIS A 495 3.39 -6.16 13.18
CA HIS A 495 2.25 -5.73 12.36
C HIS A 495 2.41 -6.08 10.87
N ASN A 496 3.65 -6.06 10.37
CA ASN A 496 3.97 -6.12 8.94
C ASN A 496 4.76 -7.37 8.55
N ILE A 497 5.82 -7.71 9.29
CA ILE A 497 6.84 -8.71 8.88
C ILE A 497 6.22 -10.06 8.52
N PRO A 498 5.35 -10.69 9.34
CA PRO A 498 4.76 -11.98 8.99
C PRO A 498 4.00 -11.97 7.67
N LYS A 499 3.24 -10.90 7.42
CA LYS A 499 2.44 -10.75 6.20
C LYS A 499 3.31 -10.55 4.97
N LEU A 500 4.37 -9.72 5.07
CA LEU A 500 5.32 -9.55 3.96
C LEU A 500 6.10 -10.82 3.64
N ILE A 501 6.49 -11.59 4.64
CA ILE A 501 7.08 -12.92 4.40
C ILE A 501 6.07 -13.78 3.63
N TRP A 502 4.80 -13.83 4.10
CA TRP A 502 3.76 -14.58 3.43
C TRP A 502 3.60 -14.19 1.97
N PHE A 503 3.47 -12.90 1.66
CA PHE A 503 3.32 -12.40 0.29
C PHE A 503 4.51 -12.74 -0.61
N GLY A 504 5.71 -12.84 -0.02
CA GLY A 504 6.93 -13.22 -0.74
C GLY A 504 7.04 -14.70 -1.07
N ILE A 505 6.42 -15.60 -0.27
CA ILE A 505 6.62 -17.04 -0.38
C ILE A 505 5.42 -17.85 -0.85
N LEU A 506 4.20 -17.28 -0.85
CA LEU A 506 2.94 -18.01 -1.10
C LEU A 506 2.89 -18.80 -2.44
N ASP A 507 3.67 -18.38 -3.44
CA ASP A 507 3.75 -19.06 -4.74
C ASP A 507 4.89 -20.10 -4.83
N LEU A 508 5.74 -20.21 -3.81
CA LEU A 508 6.84 -21.18 -3.79
C LEU A 508 6.36 -22.64 -3.82
N ILE A 509 5.13 -22.89 -3.36
CA ILE A 509 4.53 -24.22 -3.43
C ILE A 509 4.47 -24.77 -4.87
N LYS A 510 4.27 -23.90 -5.87
CA LYS A 510 4.24 -24.27 -7.29
C LYS A 510 5.61 -24.75 -7.82
N LYS A 511 6.68 -24.54 -7.05
CA LYS A 511 8.05 -24.88 -7.40
C LYS A 511 8.53 -26.17 -6.73
N ASP A 512 8.27 -26.30 -5.42
CA ASP A 512 8.65 -27.46 -4.65
C ASP A 512 7.73 -27.57 -3.41
N GLU A 513 6.75 -28.46 -3.46
CA GLU A 513 5.76 -28.66 -2.39
C GLU A 513 6.41 -29.17 -1.09
N LYS A 514 7.39 -30.07 -1.20
CA LYS A 514 8.07 -30.64 -0.04
C LYS A 514 8.89 -29.56 0.68
N ARG A 515 9.70 -28.84 -0.06
CA ARG A 515 10.53 -27.75 0.48
C ARG A 515 9.65 -26.63 1.06
N PHE A 516 8.50 -26.36 0.44
CA PHE A 516 7.52 -25.40 0.97
C PHE A 516 6.98 -25.81 2.35
N LEU A 517 6.68 -27.09 2.54
CA LEU A 517 6.21 -27.61 3.81
C LEU A 517 7.32 -27.77 4.86
N GLU A 518 8.58 -27.92 4.43
CA GLU A 518 9.73 -27.82 5.36
C GLU A 518 9.83 -26.43 5.99
N LEU A 519 9.45 -25.36 5.25
CA LEU A 519 9.32 -24.02 5.85
C LEU A 519 8.29 -24.00 6.97
N ALA A 520 7.12 -24.63 6.76
CA ALA A 520 6.07 -24.71 7.79
C ALA A 520 6.53 -25.44 9.05
N GLN A 521 7.31 -26.51 8.91
CA GLN A 521 7.85 -27.27 10.03
C GLN A 521 8.89 -26.47 10.84
N ARG A 522 9.65 -25.59 10.17
CA ARG A 522 10.71 -24.76 10.78
C ARG A 522 10.20 -23.44 11.33
N SER A 523 9.02 -23.01 10.94
CA SER A 523 8.46 -21.71 11.30
C SER A 523 8.29 -21.55 12.82
N GLU A 524 8.73 -20.39 13.32
CA GLU A 524 8.48 -19.90 14.70
C GLU A 524 7.32 -18.88 14.73
N ILE A 525 6.71 -18.61 13.58
CA ILE A 525 5.63 -17.64 13.41
C ILE A 525 4.32 -18.41 13.15
N PRO A 526 3.42 -18.51 14.15
CA PRO A 526 2.19 -19.34 14.06
C PRO A 526 1.32 -19.05 12.85
N MET A 527 1.15 -17.79 12.50
CA MET A 527 0.39 -17.35 11.32
C MET A 527 0.95 -17.97 10.03
N LEU A 528 2.27 -17.92 9.84
CA LEU A 528 2.93 -18.48 8.65
C LEU A 528 2.79 -19.99 8.60
N THR A 529 2.93 -20.69 9.72
CA THR A 529 2.76 -22.15 9.79
C THR A 529 1.36 -22.55 9.30
N LYS A 530 0.32 -21.88 9.79
CA LYS A 530 -1.08 -22.12 9.37
C LYS A 530 -1.29 -21.79 7.90
N ASN A 531 -0.79 -20.66 7.44
CA ASN A 531 -0.96 -20.21 6.04
C ASN A 531 -0.24 -21.16 5.06
N LEU A 532 0.95 -21.67 5.41
CA LEU A 532 1.67 -22.64 4.60
C LEU A 532 0.89 -23.96 4.48
N ALA A 533 0.31 -24.46 5.58
CA ALA A 533 -0.54 -25.64 5.56
C ALA A 533 -1.83 -25.42 4.77
N ARG A 534 -2.52 -24.29 4.97
CA ARG A 534 -3.69 -23.89 4.20
C ARG A 534 -3.39 -23.85 2.70
N ARG A 535 -2.29 -23.22 2.32
CA ARG A 535 -1.86 -23.11 0.93
C ARG A 535 -1.53 -24.45 0.29
N ALA A 536 -1.07 -25.43 1.07
CA ALA A 536 -0.83 -26.78 0.59
C ALA A 536 -2.14 -27.51 0.23
N VAL A 537 -3.21 -27.26 0.98
CA VAL A 537 -4.56 -27.74 0.62
C VAL A 537 -5.06 -27.09 -0.66
N ASP A 538 -4.95 -25.75 -0.76
CA ASP A 538 -5.35 -24.97 -1.95
C ASP A 538 -4.49 -25.31 -3.19
N GLY A 539 -3.33 -25.90 -3.00
CA GLY A 539 -2.39 -26.30 -4.06
C GLY A 539 -2.39 -27.79 -4.35
N ASP A 540 -3.36 -28.54 -3.85
CA ASP A 540 -3.54 -30.00 -4.04
C ASP A 540 -2.36 -30.85 -3.52
N ALA A 541 -1.60 -30.33 -2.52
CA ALA A 541 -0.44 -31.00 -1.92
C ALA A 541 -0.80 -31.70 -0.59
N LEU A 542 -1.98 -32.34 -0.52
CA LEU A 542 -2.50 -32.98 0.70
C LEU A 542 -1.62 -34.13 1.20
N THR A 543 -1.09 -34.96 0.30
CA THR A 543 -0.22 -36.09 0.69
C THR A 543 1.04 -35.59 1.37
N GLN A 544 1.69 -34.56 0.80
CA GLN A 544 2.89 -33.95 1.36
C GLN A 544 2.61 -33.25 2.70
N LEU A 545 1.43 -32.62 2.80
CA LEU A 545 1.00 -31.98 4.05
C LEU A 545 0.82 -33.01 5.17
N VAL A 546 0.18 -34.16 4.89
CA VAL A 546 0.02 -35.26 5.86
C VAL A 546 1.37 -35.82 6.30
N ASP A 547 2.34 -35.97 5.38
CA ASP A 547 3.71 -36.37 5.72
C ASP A 547 4.40 -35.33 6.61
N ALA A 548 4.23 -34.05 6.30
CA ALA A 548 4.79 -32.95 7.09
C ALA A 548 4.19 -32.91 8.50
N ILE A 549 2.87 -33.12 8.66
CA ILE A 549 2.21 -33.20 9.98
C ILE A 549 2.70 -34.42 10.77
N THR A 550 2.87 -35.57 10.09
CA THR A 550 3.34 -36.81 10.73
C THR A 550 4.74 -36.67 11.31
N SER A 551 5.62 -35.97 10.58
CA SER A 551 7.02 -35.77 10.98
C SER A 551 7.26 -34.58 11.90
N SER A 552 6.25 -33.70 12.09
CA SER A 552 6.39 -32.47 12.88
C SER A 552 5.85 -32.68 14.31
N SER A 553 6.74 -32.74 15.30
CA SER A 553 6.32 -32.75 16.71
C SER A 553 5.97 -31.34 17.23
N LYS A 554 6.67 -30.32 16.76
CA LYS A 554 6.55 -28.93 17.26
C LYS A 554 5.33 -28.20 16.71
N ASN A 555 5.13 -28.23 15.41
CA ASN A 555 4.11 -27.43 14.71
C ASN A 555 2.86 -28.23 14.34
N GLN A 556 2.71 -29.45 14.87
CA GLN A 556 1.62 -30.38 14.48
C GLN A 556 0.23 -29.75 14.62
N LEU A 557 -0.07 -29.07 15.74
CA LEU A 557 -1.36 -28.41 15.95
C LEU A 557 -1.62 -27.30 14.94
N LEU A 558 -0.63 -26.44 14.70
CA LEU A 558 -0.75 -25.31 13.77
C LEU A 558 -0.93 -25.79 12.31
N LEU A 559 -0.25 -26.87 11.93
CA LEU A 559 -0.41 -27.51 10.63
C LEU A 559 -1.80 -28.09 10.45
N LEU A 560 -2.36 -28.75 11.46
CA LEU A 560 -3.73 -29.27 11.46
C LEU A 560 -4.77 -28.14 11.36
N GLU A 561 -4.60 -27.06 12.13
CA GLU A 561 -5.48 -25.90 12.05
C GLU A 561 -5.42 -25.25 10.66
N GLY A 562 -4.23 -25.11 10.08
CA GLY A 562 -4.05 -24.59 8.72
C GLY A 562 -4.66 -25.53 7.65
N MET A 563 -4.57 -26.83 7.84
CA MET A 563 -5.22 -27.82 6.97
C MET A 563 -6.73 -27.66 7.00
N ILE A 564 -7.34 -27.53 8.19
CA ILE A 564 -8.79 -27.30 8.33
C ILE A 564 -9.19 -26.01 7.60
N ASN A 565 -8.44 -24.91 7.80
CA ASN A 565 -8.74 -23.63 7.14
C ASN A 565 -8.70 -23.72 5.60
N GLY A 566 -7.84 -24.58 5.04
CA GLY A 566 -7.81 -24.85 3.59
C GLY A 566 -8.93 -25.76 3.10
N MET A 567 -9.46 -26.60 3.98
CA MET A 567 -10.55 -27.53 3.66
C MET A 567 -11.94 -26.88 3.78
N GLU A 568 -12.04 -25.73 4.45
CA GLU A 568 -13.31 -24.99 4.58
C GLU A 568 -13.89 -24.63 3.22
N GLY A 569 -15.18 -24.94 3.01
CA GLY A 569 -15.87 -24.71 1.75
C GLY A 569 -15.51 -25.67 0.60
N ARG A 570 -14.54 -26.57 0.78
CA ARG A 570 -14.13 -27.59 -0.21
C ARG A 570 -14.94 -28.87 -0.03
N THR A 571 -15.56 -29.34 -1.11
CA THR A 571 -16.36 -30.57 -1.13
C THR A 571 -15.77 -31.69 -1.99
N ASP A 572 -14.68 -31.35 -2.69
CA ASP A 572 -14.00 -32.18 -3.69
C ASP A 572 -12.76 -32.91 -3.13
N LEU A 573 -12.38 -32.65 -1.87
CA LEU A 573 -11.18 -33.23 -1.27
C LEU A 573 -11.36 -34.68 -0.92
N VAL A 574 -10.40 -35.50 -1.37
CA VAL A 574 -10.31 -36.94 -1.06
C VAL A 574 -9.17 -37.13 -0.08
N ALA A 575 -9.40 -37.96 0.96
CA ALA A 575 -8.36 -38.30 1.93
C ALA A 575 -7.20 -39.02 1.22
N PRO A 576 -5.95 -38.54 1.38
CA PRO A 576 -4.80 -39.23 0.82
C PRO A 576 -4.53 -40.56 1.55
N GLU A 577 -3.86 -41.51 0.90
CA GLU A 577 -3.63 -42.87 1.45
C GLU A 577 -2.93 -42.86 2.81
N ASN A 578 -2.02 -41.92 3.06
CA ASN A 578 -1.28 -41.77 4.32
C ASN A 578 -2.13 -41.16 5.45
N TRP A 579 -3.31 -40.60 5.18
CA TRP A 579 -4.16 -39.96 6.19
C TRP A 579 -4.60 -40.91 7.31
N LYS A 580 -5.05 -42.14 6.96
CA LYS A 580 -5.58 -43.08 7.96
C LYS A 580 -4.57 -43.45 9.05
N SER A 581 -3.29 -43.52 8.68
CA SER A 581 -2.20 -43.76 9.64
C SER A 581 -2.05 -42.61 10.62
N LEU A 582 -2.03 -41.39 10.07
CA LEU A 582 -1.90 -40.15 10.88
C LEU A 582 -3.14 -39.95 11.77
N GLU A 583 -4.34 -40.14 11.26
CA GLU A 583 -5.60 -40.04 12.02
C GLU A 583 -5.58 -40.92 13.26
N ASN A 584 -5.16 -42.20 13.10
CA ASN A 584 -5.06 -43.15 14.22
C ASN A 584 -4.00 -42.74 15.27
N GLN A 585 -2.95 -42.07 14.85
CA GLN A 585 -1.96 -41.49 15.74
C GLN A 585 -2.51 -40.28 16.49
N LEU A 586 -3.15 -39.35 15.78
CA LEU A 586 -3.70 -38.10 16.34
C LEU A 586 -4.83 -38.36 17.33
N LYS A 587 -5.67 -39.38 17.10
CA LYS A 587 -6.76 -39.77 17.99
C LYS A 587 -6.28 -40.28 19.38
N LYS A 588 -5.03 -40.68 19.49
CA LYS A 588 -4.44 -41.09 20.77
C LYS A 588 -4.00 -39.92 21.64
N ASN A 589 -3.86 -38.73 21.09
CA ASN A 589 -3.46 -37.53 21.79
C ASN A 589 -4.65 -36.59 22.00
N GLY A 590 -4.96 -36.28 23.28
CA GLY A 590 -6.11 -35.45 23.64
C GLY A 590 -6.11 -34.05 22.97
N ALA A 591 -4.94 -33.46 22.72
CA ALA A 591 -4.80 -32.15 22.10
C ALA A 591 -5.15 -32.17 20.60
N THR A 592 -4.92 -33.27 19.90
CA THR A 592 -5.12 -33.37 18.43
C THR A 592 -6.34 -34.17 18.04
N LYS A 593 -6.95 -34.92 18.98
CA LYS A 593 -8.09 -35.80 18.72
C LYS A 593 -9.27 -35.08 18.03
N GLY A 594 -9.68 -33.92 18.58
CA GLY A 594 -10.78 -33.14 18.02
C GLY A 594 -10.52 -32.68 16.59
N LEU A 595 -9.32 -32.17 16.32
CA LEU A 595 -8.93 -31.73 14.98
C LEU A 595 -8.88 -32.90 13.98
N ALA A 596 -8.41 -34.08 14.42
CA ALA A 596 -8.40 -35.29 13.58
C ALA A 596 -9.83 -35.76 13.22
N GLU A 597 -10.76 -35.64 14.17
CA GLU A 597 -12.18 -35.97 13.95
C GLU A 597 -12.81 -34.97 12.99
N ASP A 598 -12.52 -33.66 13.13
CA ASP A 598 -12.99 -32.60 12.23
C ASP A 598 -12.48 -32.82 10.79
N ILE A 599 -11.18 -33.11 10.61
CA ILE A 599 -10.57 -33.39 9.30
C ILE A 599 -11.17 -34.66 8.68
N ALA A 600 -11.33 -35.73 9.46
CA ALA A 600 -11.95 -36.95 8.98
C ALA A 600 -13.39 -36.72 8.49
N ALA A 601 -14.15 -35.86 9.19
CA ALA A 601 -15.49 -35.48 8.74
C ALA A 601 -15.47 -34.68 7.44
N LEU A 602 -14.50 -33.73 7.30
CA LEU A 602 -14.30 -32.98 6.06
C LEU A 602 -13.93 -33.90 4.88
N PHE A 603 -13.19 -34.96 5.12
CA PHE A 603 -12.96 -35.99 4.10
C PHE A 603 -14.20 -36.90 3.84
N GLY A 604 -15.30 -36.72 4.60
CA GLY A 604 -16.52 -37.48 4.43
C GLY A 604 -16.57 -38.81 5.19
N ASP A 605 -15.81 -38.96 6.28
CA ASP A 605 -15.88 -40.08 7.21
C ASP A 605 -17.30 -40.15 7.80
N ALA A 606 -17.97 -41.33 7.64
CA ALA A 606 -19.36 -41.52 8.05
C ALA A 606 -19.55 -41.42 9.58
N GLU A 607 -18.57 -41.89 10.36
CA GLU A 607 -18.62 -41.84 11.83
C GLU A 607 -18.54 -40.41 12.34
N ALA A 608 -17.59 -39.60 11.80
CA ALA A 608 -17.41 -38.20 12.17
C ALA A 608 -18.60 -37.34 11.73
N THR A 609 -19.16 -37.61 10.55
CA THR A 609 -20.37 -36.93 10.05
C THR A 609 -21.56 -37.21 10.99
N GLN A 610 -21.79 -38.48 11.40
CA GLN A 610 -22.87 -38.86 12.33
C GLN A 610 -22.66 -38.17 13.70
N LYS A 611 -21.42 -38.10 14.19
CA LYS A 611 -21.12 -37.41 15.43
C LYS A 611 -21.42 -35.92 15.38
N ALA A 612 -21.13 -35.26 14.24
CA ALA A 612 -21.50 -33.86 14.01
C ALA A 612 -23.01 -33.63 14.00
N LEU A 613 -23.78 -34.51 13.30
CA LEU A 613 -25.24 -34.46 13.30
C LEU A 613 -25.82 -34.66 14.72
N ALA A 614 -25.35 -35.66 15.44
CA ALA A 614 -25.75 -35.91 16.82
C ALA A 614 -25.44 -34.71 17.76
N SER A 615 -24.33 -34.00 17.50
CA SER A 615 -23.98 -32.85 18.27
C SER A 615 -24.99 -31.70 18.17
N LEU A 616 -25.64 -31.52 17.03
CA LEU A 616 -26.63 -30.47 16.83
C LEU A 616 -27.93 -30.72 17.61
N THR A 617 -28.31 -31.99 17.77
CA THR A 617 -29.51 -32.41 18.50
C THR A 617 -29.28 -32.55 20.02
N ASN A 618 -28.04 -32.61 20.45
CA ASN A 618 -27.69 -32.73 21.88
C ASN A 618 -27.85 -31.38 22.59
N LYS A 619 -28.77 -31.30 23.56
CA LYS A 619 -29.08 -30.10 24.34
C LYS A 619 -27.95 -29.70 25.30
N THR A 620 -27.05 -30.62 25.66
CA THR A 620 -25.95 -30.35 26.60
C THR A 620 -24.73 -29.73 25.93
N ASN A 621 -24.65 -29.74 24.58
CA ASN A 621 -23.54 -29.16 23.86
C ASN A 621 -23.61 -27.63 23.86
N ASN A 622 -22.46 -26.98 24.07
CA ASN A 622 -22.36 -25.54 24.04
C ASN A 622 -22.49 -24.98 22.61
N LYS A 623 -22.77 -23.69 22.50
CA LYS A 623 -22.94 -22.94 21.26
C LYS A 623 -21.78 -23.14 20.29
N ALA A 624 -20.54 -23.02 20.75
CA ALA A 624 -19.35 -23.14 19.91
C ALA A 624 -19.22 -24.52 19.24
N THR A 625 -19.57 -25.60 19.97
CA THR A 625 -19.56 -26.95 19.42
C THR A 625 -20.64 -27.16 18.36
N LYS A 626 -21.83 -26.60 18.56
CA LYS A 626 -22.92 -26.65 17.56
C LYS A 626 -22.57 -25.83 16.31
N ILE A 627 -22.00 -24.64 16.44
CA ILE A 627 -21.52 -23.82 15.31
C ILE A 627 -20.52 -24.59 14.46
N LYS A 628 -19.49 -25.17 15.07
CA LYS A 628 -18.52 -26.02 14.36
C LYS A 628 -19.20 -27.16 13.59
N SER A 629 -20.20 -27.81 14.18
CA SER A 629 -20.93 -28.92 13.54
C SER A 629 -21.73 -28.41 12.34
N ILE A 630 -22.38 -27.23 12.42
CA ILE A 630 -23.08 -26.60 11.28
C ILE A 630 -22.09 -26.33 10.15
N GLN A 631 -20.96 -25.66 10.44
CA GLN A 631 -19.92 -25.32 9.45
C GLN A 631 -19.37 -26.56 8.75
N LEU A 632 -19.03 -27.59 9.51
CA LEU A 632 -18.53 -28.86 9.00
C LEU A 632 -19.49 -29.52 8.02
N LEU A 633 -20.75 -29.65 8.41
CA LEU A 633 -21.77 -30.32 7.60
C LEU A 633 -22.17 -29.50 6.37
N ALA A 634 -22.18 -28.17 6.47
CA ALA A 634 -22.45 -27.27 5.37
C ALA A 634 -21.31 -27.29 4.33
N ALA A 635 -20.06 -27.19 4.77
CA ALA A 635 -18.86 -27.24 3.91
C ALA A 635 -18.83 -28.55 3.08
N ARG A 636 -19.32 -29.64 3.63
CA ARG A 636 -19.41 -30.93 2.93
C ARG A 636 -20.75 -31.14 2.22
N GLN A 637 -21.62 -30.14 2.15
CA GLN A 637 -22.96 -30.22 1.55
C GLN A 637 -23.76 -31.44 1.99
N LYS A 638 -23.63 -31.80 3.28
CA LYS A 638 -24.32 -32.96 3.82
C LYS A 638 -25.83 -32.70 3.89
N LYS A 639 -26.60 -33.34 3.00
CA LYS A 639 -28.07 -33.15 2.86
C LYS A 639 -28.83 -33.41 4.14
N GLU A 640 -28.27 -34.21 5.04
CA GLU A 640 -28.80 -34.51 6.35
C GLU A 640 -28.89 -33.28 7.27
N LEU A 641 -28.11 -32.21 6.98
CA LEU A 641 -28.20 -30.93 7.67
C LEU A 641 -29.50 -30.17 7.30
N ILE A 642 -30.03 -30.34 6.07
CA ILE A 642 -31.18 -29.56 5.56
C ILE A 642 -32.38 -29.56 6.51
N PRO A 643 -32.86 -30.70 6.99
CA PRO A 643 -34.02 -30.74 7.91
C PRO A 643 -33.74 -30.02 9.23
N LEU A 644 -32.50 -30.01 9.71
CA LEU A 644 -32.11 -29.36 10.96
C LEU A 644 -32.00 -27.82 10.81
N LEU A 645 -31.63 -27.33 9.61
CA LEU A 645 -31.50 -25.90 9.35
C LEU A 645 -32.78 -25.12 9.62
N PHE A 646 -33.96 -25.69 9.35
CA PHE A 646 -35.25 -25.04 9.64
C PHE A 646 -35.43 -24.68 11.12
N GLY A 647 -34.94 -25.52 12.03
CA GLY A 647 -34.96 -25.23 13.46
C GLY A 647 -33.81 -24.32 13.89
N LEU A 648 -32.62 -24.50 13.30
CA LEU A 648 -31.44 -23.76 13.65
C LEU A 648 -31.51 -22.25 13.22
N ILE A 649 -32.22 -21.96 12.12
CA ILE A 649 -32.50 -20.60 11.68
C ILE A 649 -33.37 -19.83 12.69
N ALA A 650 -34.23 -20.53 13.45
CA ALA A 650 -35.07 -19.95 14.46
C ALA A 650 -34.40 -19.86 15.86
N ASP A 651 -33.23 -20.42 16.03
CA ASP A 651 -32.47 -20.41 17.29
C ASP A 651 -31.60 -19.16 17.36
N GLU A 652 -31.91 -18.23 18.27
CA GLU A 652 -31.18 -16.93 18.39
C GLU A 652 -29.66 -17.08 18.52
N ASP A 653 -29.19 -18.14 19.15
CA ASP A 653 -27.78 -18.42 19.35
C ASP A 653 -27.06 -18.95 18.11
N LEU A 654 -27.77 -19.61 17.22
CA LEU A 654 -27.22 -20.33 16.06
C LEU A 654 -27.68 -19.76 14.72
N GLN A 655 -28.57 -18.77 14.75
CA GLN A 655 -29.24 -18.17 13.59
C GLN A 655 -28.26 -17.70 12.51
N GLU A 656 -27.28 -16.92 12.91
CA GLU A 656 -26.29 -16.36 11.98
C GLU A 656 -25.55 -17.46 11.20
N GLU A 657 -25.09 -18.47 11.90
CA GLU A 657 -24.33 -19.55 11.27
C GLU A 657 -25.23 -20.49 10.45
N ALA A 658 -26.45 -20.68 10.92
CA ALA A 658 -27.45 -21.46 10.16
C ALA A 658 -27.84 -20.78 8.85
N ILE A 659 -28.00 -19.43 8.84
CA ILE A 659 -28.24 -18.63 7.63
C ILE A 659 -27.07 -18.75 6.65
N LYS A 660 -25.82 -18.64 7.11
CA LYS A 660 -24.63 -18.85 6.27
C LYS A 660 -24.62 -20.26 5.66
N ALA A 661 -24.97 -21.27 6.46
CA ALA A 661 -24.99 -22.64 6.01
C ALA A 661 -26.05 -22.94 4.93
N VAL A 662 -27.16 -22.18 4.89
CA VAL A 662 -28.18 -22.33 3.83
C VAL A 662 -27.59 -22.10 2.44
N ALA A 663 -26.62 -21.20 2.30
CA ALA A 663 -25.96 -20.90 1.02
C ALA A 663 -25.24 -22.12 0.41
N ALA A 664 -24.93 -23.15 1.20
CA ALA A 664 -24.32 -24.38 0.71
C ALA A 664 -25.30 -25.32 0.00
N PHE A 665 -26.60 -25.03 0.06
CA PHE A 665 -27.62 -25.93 -0.45
C PHE A 665 -28.54 -25.22 -1.45
N ASP A 666 -28.70 -25.79 -2.63
CA ASP A 666 -29.75 -25.40 -3.59
C ASP A 666 -31.10 -25.98 -3.14
N ASN A 667 -31.82 -25.27 -2.27
CA ASN A 667 -33.06 -25.69 -1.68
C ASN A 667 -34.07 -24.55 -1.57
N GLU A 668 -35.07 -24.57 -2.47
CA GLU A 668 -36.11 -23.53 -2.56
C GLU A 668 -36.89 -23.33 -1.25
N LYS A 669 -37.12 -24.44 -0.48
CA LYS A 669 -37.86 -24.34 0.80
C LYS A 669 -37.07 -23.60 1.86
N LEU A 670 -35.73 -23.79 1.92
CA LEU A 670 -34.85 -23.04 2.81
C LEU A 670 -34.81 -21.55 2.41
N GLY A 671 -34.73 -21.25 1.11
CA GLY A 671 -34.80 -19.87 0.62
C GLY A 671 -36.10 -19.17 1.01
N LYS A 672 -37.26 -19.86 0.89
CA LYS A 672 -38.55 -19.34 1.33
C LYS A 672 -38.63 -19.13 2.86
N ALA A 673 -38.03 -20.02 3.63
CA ALA A 673 -37.99 -19.89 5.09
C ALA A 673 -37.16 -18.66 5.51
N LEU A 674 -36.00 -18.41 4.87
CA LEU A 674 -35.19 -17.19 5.10
C LEU A 674 -35.97 -15.92 4.77
N LEU A 675 -36.65 -15.88 3.61
CA LEU A 675 -37.44 -14.72 3.21
C LEU A 675 -38.58 -14.42 4.19
N ALA A 676 -39.21 -15.46 4.74
CA ALA A 676 -40.29 -15.32 5.72
C ALA A 676 -39.78 -14.75 7.08
N MET A 677 -38.53 -15.00 7.41
CA MET A 677 -37.91 -14.51 8.66
C MET A 677 -37.29 -13.12 8.53
N TYR A 678 -36.97 -12.67 7.33
CA TYR A 678 -36.27 -11.41 7.07
C TYR A 678 -36.84 -10.18 7.81
N PRO A 679 -38.17 -10.00 7.97
CA PRO A 679 -38.73 -8.91 8.75
C PRO A 679 -38.43 -8.97 10.26
N HIS A 680 -37.93 -10.08 10.77
CA HIS A 680 -37.76 -10.37 12.19
C HIS A 680 -36.27 -10.58 12.57
N THR A 681 -35.36 -10.45 11.63
CA THR A 681 -33.91 -10.54 11.89
C THR A 681 -33.35 -9.15 12.18
N SER A 682 -32.73 -8.98 13.35
CA SER A 682 -32.04 -7.76 13.77
C SER A 682 -30.71 -7.56 13.07
#